data_030f39d75e8ae6e6de78725363c40734
#
_entry.id   030f39d75e8ae6e6de78725363c40734
#
_cell.length_a   1.000
_cell.length_b   1.000
_cell.length_c   1.000
_cell.angle_alpha   90.00
_cell.angle_beta   90.00
_cell.angle_gamma   90.00
#
_symmetry.space_group_name_H-M   'P 1'
#
loop_
_entity.id
_entity.type
_entity.pdbx_description
1 polymer ?
#
loop_
_entity_poly.entity_id
_entity_poly.type
_entity_poly.pdbx_seq_one_letter_code
_entity_poly.pdbx_strand_id
1 'polypeptide(L)'
;MAILFIAIAGQGAQQITMESGTDTFVEKTSKLYQDFDHLYLRIFFTQSIVVLIEGEDVKSSEVLQAVDRLEQQSKNTRDVVGTSSAVSAIKNFNYQMTGRYEMPDSREEIDAIVSSHSSDFDFILPDDTHTIVYIEMPGDTSDETMAEILRETEIAATISDFPPDYNVIVTGDPAFMIAMNNEMTTSMVPLLMISAILMVIVLFLVFGHVRWKLLPLPIVLLGIIYTFGAMGYLKIPLSMVSMSAFPILIGLGIDYAIQFQSRIEEELKREHDEKKAVIQTIKHTGPAVLIALVITGLGFFSLFTSTVPMIQDFAKLLLIGITMCFIASLFVGVAVIYGLDTLAKKNLFGTKRSKNSALSKSDEITKTATNNTNDKPDILERFLENTSKLTIKHPFMIIGLALVLCLSGLYVDSFVPIQTDVKTFVPQDMPALIDLSHLGDIMGGTDALNLIIKTDDAADPAVLKWMDEFGTHEVEGRSNVYSASSIAPIIKSMNGGTIPDNREEIERLYDQIPEMQKKRFIHGNNMLLVNLEIGNAVNDIGLTGVDELVGIVREDIAWMPPPPGVFVTVTGNSVVFTTVIGSLTSGRVAMTLLGIVMVFGGLLVIYRDWVKAFTPVITMFMVVGWSGGVMYFSGLEYTPMTATLGALILGVGSEYAILMMERYYEEKEKGLAPVDAMREASTKIGKAIIPSGLTTMFGFSALIASPFSMTSNFGMVTVMSVALALFAAFIVFPPVMVLLDTWRDNMKSKNISNRHAKTGKHVHSIGD
;
A
#
# COMPACT_ATOMS: atom_id res chain seq x y z
N MET A 1 -24.00 15.31 -20.29
CA MET A 1 -22.72 14.60 -20.31
C MET A 1 -22.26 14.26 -18.90
N ALA A 2 -21.88 15.21 -18.03
CA ALA A 2 -21.39 14.89 -16.67
C ALA A 2 -22.32 13.97 -15.85
N ILE A 3 -23.64 14.21 -15.85
CA ILE A 3 -24.63 13.39 -15.15
C ILE A 3 -24.68 11.95 -15.72
N LEU A 4 -24.56 11.78 -17.03
CA LEU A 4 -24.50 10.46 -17.66
C LEU A 4 -23.24 9.69 -17.23
N PHE A 5 -22.09 10.37 -17.19
CA PHE A 5 -20.85 9.78 -16.71
C PHE A 5 -20.92 9.40 -15.21
N ILE A 6 -21.61 10.21 -14.38
CA ILE A 6 -21.85 9.87 -12.96
C ILE A 6 -22.70 8.59 -12.85
N ALA A 7 -23.75 8.44 -13.66
CA ALA A 7 -24.58 7.23 -13.63
C ALA A 7 -23.79 5.98 -14.05
N ILE A 8 -22.99 6.08 -15.11
CA ILE A 8 -22.10 5.00 -15.56
C ILE A 8 -21.06 4.68 -14.48
N ALA A 9 -20.43 5.69 -13.88
CA ALA A 9 -19.47 5.50 -12.80
C ALA A 9 -20.10 4.84 -11.57
N GLY A 10 -21.35 5.17 -11.24
CA GLY A 10 -22.09 4.53 -10.14
C GLY A 10 -22.31 3.04 -10.35
N GLN A 11 -22.60 2.61 -11.58
CA GLN A 11 -22.69 1.18 -11.90
C GLN A 11 -21.35 0.45 -11.79
N GLY A 12 -20.26 1.10 -12.24
CA GLY A 12 -18.92 0.53 -12.09
C GLY A 12 -18.53 0.41 -10.61
N ALA A 13 -18.79 1.43 -9.81
CA ALA A 13 -18.44 1.43 -8.39
C ALA A 13 -19.08 0.28 -7.59
N GLN A 14 -20.25 -0.22 -8.01
CA GLN A 14 -20.90 -1.38 -7.38
C GLN A 14 -20.18 -2.71 -7.66
N GLN A 15 -19.25 -2.74 -8.59
CA GLN A 15 -18.48 -3.94 -8.97
C GLN A 15 -17.11 -4.02 -8.30
N ILE A 16 -16.78 -3.06 -7.44
CA ILE A 16 -15.51 -3.03 -6.72
C ILE A 16 -15.53 -4.14 -5.67
N THR A 17 -14.51 -4.99 -5.69
CA THR A 17 -14.25 -6.00 -4.67
C THR A 17 -13.18 -5.49 -3.71
N MET A 18 -13.27 -5.90 -2.44
CA MET A 18 -12.19 -5.72 -1.47
C MET A 18 -11.30 -6.95 -1.49
N GLU A 19 -10.01 -6.76 -1.40
CA GLU A 19 -9.03 -7.83 -1.26
C GLU A 19 -8.08 -7.47 -0.12
N SER A 20 -7.98 -8.37 0.86
CA SER A 20 -7.10 -8.25 2.04
C SER A 20 -6.23 -9.49 2.25
N GLY A 21 -6.47 -10.54 1.47
CA GLY A 21 -5.79 -11.82 1.57
C GLY A 21 -4.33 -11.81 1.07
N THR A 22 -3.67 -12.94 1.20
CA THR A 22 -2.29 -13.17 0.76
C THR A 22 -2.09 -12.91 -0.74
N ASP A 23 -3.16 -13.02 -1.53
CA ASP A 23 -3.18 -12.72 -2.97
C ASP A 23 -2.96 -11.25 -3.32
N THR A 24 -3.11 -10.33 -2.35
CA THR A 24 -2.75 -8.92 -2.52
C THR A 24 -1.24 -8.68 -2.49
N PHE A 25 -0.51 -9.59 -1.86
CA PHE A 25 0.94 -9.48 -1.66
C PHE A 25 1.74 -10.23 -2.72
N VAL A 26 1.19 -11.33 -3.29
CA VAL A 26 1.90 -12.23 -4.21
C VAL A 26 1.16 -12.35 -5.52
N GLU A 27 1.90 -12.30 -6.63
CA GLU A 27 1.34 -12.48 -7.96
C GLU A 27 0.76 -13.88 -8.14
N LYS A 28 -0.53 -13.98 -8.49
CA LYS A 28 -1.27 -15.26 -8.68
C LYS A 28 -0.62 -16.22 -9.68
N THR A 29 0.18 -15.69 -10.59
CA THR A 29 0.92 -16.49 -11.62
C THR A 29 2.29 -16.97 -11.11
N SER A 30 2.77 -16.48 -9.98
CA SER A 30 4.05 -16.89 -9.42
C SER A 30 4.02 -18.34 -8.92
N LYS A 31 5.15 -19.04 -9.04
CA LYS A 31 5.27 -20.41 -8.51
C LYS A 31 5.02 -20.45 -7.01
N LEU A 32 5.48 -19.43 -6.28
CA LEU A 32 5.28 -19.30 -4.83
C LEU A 32 3.78 -19.30 -4.48
N TYR A 33 2.98 -18.46 -5.18
CA TYR A 33 1.53 -18.41 -4.97
C TYR A 33 0.86 -19.72 -5.38
N GLN A 34 1.23 -20.30 -6.51
CA GLN A 34 0.64 -21.55 -6.99
C GLN A 34 0.93 -22.71 -6.02
N ASP A 35 2.16 -22.79 -5.49
CA ASP A 35 2.51 -23.80 -4.50
C ASP A 35 1.75 -23.55 -3.16
N PHE A 36 1.60 -22.31 -2.77
CA PHE A 36 0.85 -21.95 -1.55
C PHE A 36 -0.67 -22.15 -1.72
N ASP A 37 -1.29 -21.58 -2.76
CA ASP A 37 -2.75 -21.63 -2.97
C ASP A 37 -3.22 -23.04 -3.37
N HIS A 38 -2.60 -23.61 -4.43
CA HIS A 38 -3.09 -24.87 -5.00
C HIS A 38 -2.65 -26.12 -4.25
N LEU A 39 -1.51 -26.08 -3.54
CA LEU A 39 -1.00 -27.25 -2.84
C LEU A 39 -1.24 -27.19 -1.34
N TYR A 40 -1.26 -26.01 -0.72
CA TYR A 40 -1.43 -25.87 0.70
C TYR A 40 -2.83 -25.40 1.07
N LEU A 41 -3.25 -24.21 0.65
CA LEU A 41 -4.55 -23.62 1.09
C LEU A 41 -5.75 -24.48 0.69
N ARG A 42 -5.77 -25.01 -0.53
CA ARG A 42 -6.94 -25.77 -1.02
C ARG A 42 -6.93 -27.24 -0.63
N ILE A 43 -5.79 -27.77 -0.21
CA ILE A 43 -5.64 -29.22 -0.02
C ILE A 43 -5.50 -29.58 1.45
N PHE A 44 -4.59 -28.90 2.15
CA PHE A 44 -4.26 -29.25 3.53
C PHE A 44 -4.73 -28.21 4.55
N PHE A 45 -4.86 -26.95 4.11
CA PHE A 45 -5.17 -25.89 5.04
C PHE A 45 -6.68 -25.81 5.30
N THR A 46 -7.03 -25.93 6.57
CA THR A 46 -8.35 -25.54 7.07
C THR A 46 -8.20 -24.23 7.81
N GLN A 47 -9.04 -23.27 7.49
CA GLN A 47 -9.18 -22.08 8.32
C GLN A 47 -10.04 -22.43 9.52
N SER A 48 -9.74 -21.87 10.69
CA SER A 48 -10.50 -22.13 11.89
C SER A 48 -10.90 -20.84 12.56
N ILE A 49 -12.20 -20.68 12.82
CA ILE A 49 -12.65 -19.77 13.85
C ILE A 49 -12.37 -20.45 15.19
N VAL A 50 -11.77 -19.71 16.09
CA VAL A 50 -11.34 -20.20 17.40
C VAL A 50 -12.23 -19.61 18.47
N VAL A 51 -12.81 -20.43 19.31
CA VAL A 51 -13.51 -19.98 20.51
C VAL A 51 -12.64 -20.34 21.72
N LEU A 52 -12.08 -19.30 22.34
CA LEU A 52 -11.28 -19.40 23.55
C LEU A 52 -12.21 -19.22 24.76
N ILE A 53 -12.18 -20.17 25.68
CA ILE A 53 -12.93 -20.14 26.92
C ILE A 53 -11.92 -20.08 28.08
N GLU A 54 -12.05 -19.07 28.92
CA GLU A 54 -11.16 -18.79 30.05
C GLU A 54 -11.93 -18.76 31.38
N GLY A 55 -11.38 -19.41 32.41
CA GLY A 55 -11.98 -19.39 33.74
C GLY A 55 -11.18 -20.23 34.73
N GLU A 56 -11.64 -20.38 35.97
CA GLU A 56 -10.89 -21.02 37.02
C GLU A 56 -10.68 -22.54 36.80
N ASP A 57 -11.63 -23.22 36.14
CA ASP A 57 -11.58 -24.66 35.88
C ASP A 57 -12.37 -25.04 34.62
N VAL A 58 -11.66 -25.07 33.49
CA VAL A 58 -12.28 -25.39 32.19
C VAL A 58 -12.60 -26.88 32.01
N LYS A 59 -12.12 -27.75 32.93
CA LYS A 59 -12.45 -29.19 32.97
C LYS A 59 -13.71 -29.48 33.78
N SER A 60 -14.39 -28.46 34.32
CA SER A 60 -15.64 -28.65 35.05
C SER A 60 -16.75 -29.19 34.13
N SER A 61 -17.62 -30.02 34.71
CA SER A 61 -18.72 -30.66 33.94
C SER A 61 -19.65 -29.65 33.28
N GLU A 62 -19.86 -28.47 33.90
CA GLU A 62 -20.70 -27.41 33.37
C GLU A 62 -20.09 -26.77 32.12
N VAL A 63 -18.78 -26.48 32.15
CA VAL A 63 -18.05 -25.93 31.00
C VAL A 63 -17.97 -26.93 29.87
N LEU A 64 -17.61 -28.19 30.15
CA LEU A 64 -17.54 -29.23 29.11
C LEU A 64 -18.90 -29.47 28.46
N GLN A 65 -20.02 -29.39 29.20
CA GLN A 65 -21.35 -29.47 28.62
C GLN A 65 -21.69 -28.23 27.74
N ALA A 66 -21.24 -27.05 28.14
CA ALA A 66 -21.37 -25.84 27.32
C ALA A 66 -20.57 -25.93 26.02
N VAL A 67 -19.32 -26.45 26.10
CA VAL A 67 -18.48 -26.75 24.95
C VAL A 67 -19.13 -27.77 24.01
N ASP A 68 -19.76 -28.83 24.57
CA ASP A 68 -20.49 -29.81 23.75
C ASP A 68 -21.69 -29.20 23.02
N ARG A 69 -22.44 -28.31 23.69
CA ARG A 69 -23.54 -27.56 23.04
C ARG A 69 -23.04 -26.63 21.91
N LEU A 70 -21.96 -25.91 22.18
CA LEU A 70 -21.31 -25.05 21.19
C LEU A 70 -20.88 -25.87 19.96
N GLU A 71 -20.19 -26.97 20.19
CA GLU A 71 -19.70 -27.85 19.13
C GLU A 71 -20.85 -28.43 18.28
N GLN A 72 -21.92 -28.93 18.94
CA GLN A 72 -23.08 -29.45 18.23
C GLN A 72 -23.84 -28.41 17.40
N GLN A 73 -23.90 -27.16 17.89
CA GLN A 73 -24.53 -26.08 17.15
C GLN A 73 -23.67 -25.67 15.95
N SER A 74 -22.37 -25.53 16.13
CA SER A 74 -21.43 -25.14 15.08
C SER A 74 -21.32 -26.19 13.97
N LYS A 75 -21.43 -27.49 14.28
CA LYS A 75 -21.47 -28.57 13.28
C LYS A 75 -22.66 -28.47 12.30
N ASN A 76 -23.74 -27.80 12.69
CA ASN A 76 -24.92 -27.65 11.84
C ASN A 76 -24.82 -26.41 10.93
N THR A 77 -23.81 -25.58 11.11
CA THR A 77 -23.57 -24.41 10.27
C THR A 77 -23.09 -24.84 8.89
N ARG A 78 -23.64 -24.23 7.87
CA ARG A 78 -23.27 -24.52 6.49
C ARG A 78 -21.79 -24.20 6.24
N ASP A 79 -21.13 -25.05 5.45
CA ASP A 79 -19.71 -24.93 5.06
C ASP A 79 -18.70 -25.13 6.23
N VAL A 80 -19.16 -25.48 7.43
CA VAL A 80 -18.29 -26.01 8.49
C VAL A 80 -17.97 -27.48 8.17
N VAL A 81 -16.66 -27.77 8.03
CA VAL A 81 -16.20 -29.15 7.70
C VAL A 81 -15.90 -29.98 8.94
N GLY A 82 -15.65 -29.34 10.06
CA GLY A 82 -15.37 -30.02 11.31
C GLY A 82 -15.32 -29.08 12.51
N THR A 83 -15.30 -29.72 13.70
CA THR A 83 -15.07 -29.04 14.96
C THR A 83 -14.12 -29.88 15.79
N SER A 84 -13.21 -29.24 16.51
CA SER A 84 -12.26 -29.88 17.41
C SER A 84 -12.32 -29.17 18.76
N SER A 85 -12.49 -29.97 19.85
CA SER A 85 -12.57 -29.46 21.22
C SER A 85 -12.09 -30.49 22.22
N ALA A 86 -11.88 -30.07 23.47
CA ALA A 86 -11.56 -30.99 24.55
C ALA A 86 -12.65 -32.07 24.70
N VAL A 87 -13.91 -31.73 24.48
CA VAL A 87 -15.04 -32.66 24.58
C VAL A 87 -14.97 -33.74 23.49
N SER A 88 -14.75 -33.35 22.24
CA SER A 88 -14.64 -34.32 21.15
C SER A 88 -13.42 -35.23 21.32
N ALA A 89 -12.28 -34.69 21.80
CA ALA A 89 -11.09 -35.46 22.08
C ALA A 89 -11.33 -36.48 23.23
N ILE A 90 -11.88 -36.04 24.36
CA ILE A 90 -12.20 -36.92 25.49
C ILE A 90 -13.20 -38.04 25.07
N LYS A 91 -14.25 -37.72 24.34
CA LYS A 91 -15.21 -38.71 23.81
C LYS A 91 -14.54 -39.72 22.89
N ASN A 92 -13.60 -39.29 22.04
CA ASN A 92 -12.84 -40.20 21.16
C ASN A 92 -11.96 -41.14 21.93
N PHE A 93 -11.20 -40.68 22.92
CA PHE A 93 -10.37 -41.53 23.77
C PHE A 93 -11.21 -42.47 24.64
N ASN A 94 -12.33 -41.99 25.18
CA ASN A 94 -13.27 -42.86 25.93
C ASN A 94 -13.84 -43.96 25.03
N TYR A 95 -14.16 -43.65 23.77
CA TYR A 95 -14.60 -44.66 22.80
C TYR A 95 -13.53 -45.74 22.54
N GLN A 96 -12.28 -45.33 22.41
CA GLN A 96 -11.17 -46.29 22.23
C GLN A 96 -11.00 -47.21 23.44
N MET A 97 -11.21 -46.68 24.67
CA MET A 97 -11.06 -47.46 25.91
C MET A 97 -12.28 -48.31 26.27
N THR A 98 -13.50 -47.74 26.09
CA THR A 98 -14.74 -48.37 26.60
C THR A 98 -15.71 -48.81 25.51
N GLY A 99 -15.49 -48.38 24.26
CA GLY A 99 -16.41 -48.57 23.13
C GLY A 99 -17.64 -47.62 23.15
N ARG A 100 -17.67 -46.62 24.04
CA ARG A 100 -18.77 -45.64 24.16
C ARG A 100 -18.31 -44.24 23.80
N TYR A 101 -18.98 -43.63 22.84
CA TYR A 101 -18.70 -42.24 22.43
C TYR A 101 -19.51 -41.26 23.30
N GLU A 102 -19.15 -41.20 24.58
CA GLU A 102 -19.82 -40.38 25.59
C GLU A 102 -18.77 -39.75 26.51
N MET A 103 -19.14 -38.63 27.17
CA MET A 103 -18.26 -38.06 28.21
C MET A 103 -18.20 -39.02 29.41
N PRO A 104 -17.03 -39.19 30.03
CA PRO A 104 -16.90 -39.89 31.29
C PRO A 104 -17.75 -39.25 32.40
N ASP A 105 -18.28 -40.07 33.30
CA ASP A 105 -19.15 -39.59 34.39
C ASP A 105 -18.37 -38.92 35.53
N SER A 106 -17.08 -39.23 35.67
CA SER A 106 -16.25 -38.73 36.78
C SER A 106 -15.12 -37.83 36.28
N ARG A 107 -14.81 -36.80 37.08
CA ARG A 107 -13.67 -35.90 36.87
C ARG A 107 -12.34 -36.67 36.84
N GLU A 108 -12.19 -37.67 37.71
CA GLU A 108 -10.98 -38.49 37.82
C GLU A 108 -10.70 -39.26 36.52
N GLU A 109 -11.74 -39.71 35.81
CA GLU A 109 -11.60 -40.37 34.50
C GLU A 109 -11.20 -39.35 33.40
N ILE A 110 -11.77 -38.16 33.44
CA ILE A 110 -11.40 -37.09 32.53
C ILE A 110 -9.91 -36.71 32.71
N ASP A 111 -9.49 -36.47 33.95
CA ASP A 111 -8.10 -36.10 34.26
C ASP A 111 -7.13 -37.25 33.91
N ALA A 112 -7.55 -38.51 34.08
CA ALA A 112 -6.74 -39.67 33.68
C ALA A 112 -6.57 -39.76 32.15
N ILE A 113 -7.62 -39.47 31.36
CA ILE A 113 -7.56 -39.42 29.90
C ILE A 113 -6.63 -38.31 29.45
N VAL A 114 -6.83 -37.09 29.96
CA VAL A 114 -6.02 -35.91 29.60
C VAL A 114 -4.55 -36.14 29.97
N SER A 115 -4.26 -36.64 31.18
CA SER A 115 -2.88 -36.87 31.63
C SER A 115 -2.17 -37.99 30.87
N SER A 116 -2.89 -39.02 30.41
CA SER A 116 -2.30 -40.10 29.62
C SER A 116 -2.00 -39.73 28.15
N HIS A 117 -2.60 -38.63 27.65
CA HIS A 117 -2.48 -38.18 26.28
C HIS A 117 -2.19 -36.67 26.22
N SER A 118 -1.38 -36.14 27.13
CA SER A 118 -1.16 -34.71 27.31
C SER A 118 -0.80 -34.00 26.01
N SER A 119 0.06 -34.58 25.17
CA SER A 119 0.47 -34.01 23.88
C SER A 119 -0.68 -33.83 22.88
N ASP A 120 -1.75 -34.62 22.98
CA ASP A 120 -2.91 -34.51 22.09
C ASP A 120 -3.87 -33.43 22.58
N PHE A 121 -3.75 -33.01 23.84
CA PHE A 121 -4.59 -31.99 24.44
C PHE A 121 -3.95 -30.59 24.46
N ASP A 122 -2.63 -30.45 24.29
CA ASP A 122 -1.91 -29.19 24.42
C ASP A 122 -2.52 -28.03 23.56
N PHE A 123 -3.08 -28.35 22.38
CA PHE A 123 -3.72 -27.36 21.50
C PHE A 123 -5.17 -27.00 21.88
N ILE A 124 -5.83 -27.85 22.70
CA ILE A 124 -7.25 -27.72 23.02
C ILE A 124 -7.45 -27.37 24.49
N LEU A 125 -6.53 -27.81 25.32
CA LEU A 125 -6.45 -27.57 26.78
C LEU A 125 -5.00 -27.15 27.11
N PRO A 126 -4.59 -25.92 26.80
CA PRO A 126 -3.23 -25.46 27.09
C PRO A 126 -2.89 -25.52 28.57
N ASP A 127 -3.89 -25.28 29.42
CA ASP A 127 -3.80 -25.40 30.88
C ASP A 127 -5.17 -25.65 31.54
N ASP A 128 -5.24 -25.60 32.88
CA ASP A 128 -6.48 -25.82 33.62
C ASP A 128 -7.46 -24.61 33.54
N THR A 129 -7.00 -23.49 33.05
CA THR A 129 -7.76 -22.23 32.98
C THR A 129 -8.22 -21.86 31.58
N HIS A 130 -7.71 -22.54 30.56
CA HIS A 130 -8.03 -22.28 29.16
C HIS A 130 -8.47 -23.53 28.42
N THR A 131 -9.54 -23.41 27.62
CA THR A 131 -9.91 -24.44 26.64
C THR A 131 -10.29 -23.77 25.30
N ILE A 132 -9.95 -24.45 24.23
CA ILE A 132 -10.07 -23.93 22.87
C ILE A 132 -10.99 -24.85 22.05
N VAL A 133 -11.92 -24.22 21.31
CA VAL A 133 -12.77 -24.91 20.34
C VAL A 133 -12.43 -24.38 18.96
N TYR A 134 -12.04 -25.28 18.06
CA TYR A 134 -11.81 -24.97 16.66
C TYR A 134 -13.04 -25.30 15.84
N ILE A 135 -13.49 -24.35 15.01
CA ILE A 135 -14.57 -24.50 14.04
C ILE A 135 -13.95 -24.38 12.67
N GLU A 136 -13.77 -25.53 12.01
CA GLU A 136 -12.96 -25.66 10.80
C GLU A 136 -13.80 -25.45 9.54
N MET A 137 -13.24 -24.71 8.60
CA MET A 137 -13.80 -24.45 7.26
C MET A 137 -12.72 -24.65 6.19
N PRO A 138 -13.08 -24.87 4.90
CA PRO A 138 -12.11 -24.95 3.81
C PRO A 138 -11.25 -23.71 3.71
N GLY A 139 -9.96 -23.86 3.38
CA GLY A 139 -9.02 -22.75 3.26
C GLY A 139 -9.35 -21.75 2.13
N ASP A 140 -10.20 -22.15 1.17
CA ASP A 140 -10.66 -21.31 0.06
C ASP A 140 -12.09 -20.74 0.28
N THR A 141 -12.58 -20.73 1.53
CA THR A 141 -13.88 -20.15 1.90
C THR A 141 -13.90 -18.66 1.58
N SER A 142 -15.00 -18.20 0.96
CA SER A 142 -15.16 -16.78 0.62
C SER A 142 -15.36 -15.92 1.86
N ASP A 143 -14.93 -14.64 1.80
CA ASP A 143 -15.08 -13.67 2.91
C ASP A 143 -16.54 -13.55 3.38
N GLU A 144 -17.52 -13.62 2.45
CA GLU A 144 -18.93 -13.55 2.77
C GLU A 144 -19.41 -14.76 3.58
N THR A 145 -19.03 -15.98 3.14
CA THR A 145 -19.33 -17.24 3.86
C THR A 145 -18.63 -17.28 5.22
N MET A 146 -17.38 -16.82 5.26
CA MET A 146 -16.58 -16.73 6.48
C MET A 146 -17.23 -15.80 7.52
N ALA A 147 -17.74 -14.64 7.08
CA ALA A 147 -18.47 -13.71 7.93
C ALA A 147 -19.80 -14.30 8.44
N GLU A 148 -20.48 -15.12 7.64
CA GLU A 148 -21.70 -15.82 8.06
C GLU A 148 -21.38 -16.88 9.15
N ILE A 149 -20.34 -17.69 8.95
CA ILE A 149 -19.90 -18.69 9.92
C ILE A 149 -19.47 -18.02 11.23
N LEU A 150 -18.72 -16.92 11.16
CA LEU A 150 -18.29 -16.16 12.34
C LEU A 150 -19.50 -15.69 13.15
N ARG A 151 -20.47 -15.06 12.49
CA ARG A 151 -21.68 -14.58 13.15
C ARG A 151 -22.48 -15.72 13.80
N GLU A 152 -22.62 -16.86 13.11
CA GLU A 152 -23.32 -18.03 13.66
C GLU A 152 -22.55 -18.63 14.84
N THR A 153 -21.20 -18.62 14.81
CA THR A 153 -20.35 -19.04 15.92
C THR A 153 -20.52 -18.13 17.14
N GLU A 154 -20.57 -16.81 16.96
CA GLU A 154 -20.83 -15.85 18.04
C GLU A 154 -22.20 -16.08 18.68
N ILE A 155 -23.23 -16.34 17.87
CA ILE A 155 -24.57 -16.70 18.35
C ILE A 155 -24.51 -18.03 19.13
N ALA A 156 -23.85 -19.04 18.57
CA ALA A 156 -23.71 -20.36 19.21
C ALA A 156 -22.98 -20.24 20.56
N ALA A 157 -21.90 -19.46 20.63
CA ALA A 157 -21.19 -19.18 21.88
C ALA A 157 -22.10 -18.53 22.94
N THR A 158 -22.92 -17.55 22.52
CA THR A 158 -23.84 -16.85 23.43
C THR A 158 -24.95 -17.78 23.98
N ILE A 159 -25.51 -18.67 23.14
CA ILE A 159 -26.63 -19.55 23.55
C ILE A 159 -26.17 -20.88 24.17
N SER A 160 -24.85 -21.15 24.19
CA SER A 160 -24.31 -22.37 24.78
C SER A 160 -24.31 -22.37 26.32
N ASP A 161 -24.74 -21.28 26.94
CA ASP A 161 -24.98 -21.15 28.38
C ASP A 161 -23.74 -21.50 29.22
N PHE A 162 -22.62 -20.82 28.92
CA PHE A 162 -21.40 -20.88 29.74
C PHE A 162 -21.66 -20.26 31.12
N PRO A 163 -21.02 -20.76 32.19
CA PRO A 163 -21.13 -20.12 33.51
C PRO A 163 -20.69 -18.63 33.48
N PRO A 164 -21.31 -17.77 34.28
CA PRO A 164 -21.09 -16.30 34.19
C PRO A 164 -19.67 -15.87 34.57
N ASP A 165 -18.90 -16.69 35.24
CA ASP A 165 -17.51 -16.43 35.64
C ASP A 165 -16.50 -16.80 34.56
N TYR A 166 -16.96 -17.28 33.40
CA TYR A 166 -16.11 -17.63 32.26
C TYR A 166 -16.20 -16.60 31.17
N ASN A 167 -15.04 -16.23 30.62
CA ASN A 167 -14.91 -15.38 29.46
C ASN A 167 -14.88 -16.22 28.19
N VAL A 168 -15.70 -15.88 27.20
CA VAL A 168 -15.79 -16.60 25.93
C VAL A 168 -15.45 -15.62 24.80
N ILE A 169 -14.34 -15.86 24.14
CA ILE A 169 -13.78 -15.00 23.10
C ILE A 169 -13.83 -15.76 21.76
N VAL A 170 -14.49 -15.18 20.76
CA VAL A 170 -14.50 -15.74 19.40
C VAL A 170 -13.45 -14.99 18.57
N THR A 171 -12.41 -15.68 18.14
CA THR A 171 -11.23 -15.10 17.50
C THR A 171 -10.67 -16.03 16.40
N GLY A 172 -9.42 -15.86 16.01
CA GLY A 172 -8.73 -16.59 14.96
C GLY A 172 -8.52 -15.75 13.70
N ASP A 173 -7.72 -16.25 12.77
CA ASP A 173 -7.41 -15.52 11.53
C ASP A 173 -8.65 -15.07 10.72
N PRO A 174 -9.72 -15.90 10.58
CA PRO A 174 -10.93 -15.47 9.91
C PRO A 174 -11.63 -14.29 10.58
N ALA A 175 -11.74 -14.31 11.91
CA ALA A 175 -12.35 -13.22 12.67
C ALA A 175 -11.54 -11.92 12.53
N PHE A 176 -10.22 -12.01 12.61
CA PHE A 176 -9.32 -10.90 12.39
C PHE A 176 -9.42 -10.31 10.97
N MET A 177 -9.43 -11.14 9.92
CA MET A 177 -9.56 -10.70 8.52
C MET A 177 -10.89 -9.98 8.26
N ILE A 178 -11.99 -10.50 8.80
CA ILE A 178 -13.32 -9.87 8.69
C ILE A 178 -13.33 -8.52 9.41
N ALA A 179 -12.79 -8.45 10.63
CA ALA A 179 -12.69 -7.22 11.39
C ALA A 179 -11.82 -6.17 10.66
N MET A 180 -10.70 -6.60 10.08
CA MET A 180 -9.83 -5.76 9.28
C MET A 180 -10.54 -5.18 8.05
N ASN A 181 -11.28 -6.02 7.29
CA ASN A 181 -12.06 -5.57 6.12
C ASN A 181 -13.15 -4.57 6.52
N ASN A 182 -13.81 -4.81 7.64
CA ASN A 182 -14.81 -3.88 8.18
C ASN A 182 -14.18 -2.55 8.59
N GLU A 183 -13.03 -2.57 9.26
CA GLU A 183 -12.29 -1.37 9.65
C GLU A 183 -11.83 -0.59 8.43
N MET A 184 -11.31 -1.26 7.40
CA MET A 184 -10.95 -0.63 6.12
C MET A 184 -12.14 0.11 5.50
N THR A 185 -13.29 -0.55 5.43
CA THR A 185 -14.51 0.04 4.85
C THR A 185 -14.98 1.23 5.67
N THR A 186 -15.01 1.09 6.99
CA THR A 186 -15.49 2.12 7.92
C THR A 186 -14.58 3.34 7.95
N SER A 187 -13.27 3.15 7.88
CA SER A 187 -12.28 4.23 7.93
C SER A 187 -12.16 5.02 6.62
N MET A 188 -12.59 4.46 5.48
CA MET A 188 -12.45 5.11 4.18
C MET A 188 -13.24 6.44 4.08
N VAL A 189 -14.50 6.45 4.52
CA VAL A 189 -15.36 7.66 4.44
C VAL A 189 -14.85 8.80 5.33
N PRO A 190 -14.49 8.57 6.61
CA PRO A 190 -13.83 9.57 7.43
C PRO A 190 -12.57 10.17 6.81
N LEU A 191 -11.68 9.35 6.23
CA LEU A 191 -10.45 9.83 5.58
C LEU A 191 -10.74 10.75 4.40
N LEU A 192 -11.73 10.40 3.56
CA LEU A 192 -12.18 11.27 2.46
C LEU A 192 -12.78 12.58 2.98
N MET A 193 -13.58 12.54 4.06
CA MET A 193 -14.15 13.74 4.67
C MET A 193 -13.06 14.64 5.27
N ILE A 194 -12.10 14.08 6.01
CA ILE A 194 -10.95 14.82 6.56
C ILE A 194 -10.18 15.49 5.43
N SER A 195 -9.86 14.75 4.36
CA SER A 195 -9.17 15.30 3.19
C SER A 195 -9.96 16.46 2.56
N ALA A 196 -11.26 16.32 2.38
CA ALA A 196 -12.12 17.38 1.85
C ALA A 196 -12.18 18.60 2.77
N ILE A 197 -12.28 18.42 4.08
CA ILE A 197 -12.28 19.51 5.07
C ILE A 197 -10.94 20.24 5.07
N LEU A 198 -9.83 19.52 5.14
CA LEU A 198 -8.49 20.10 5.07
C LEU A 198 -8.30 20.88 3.78
N MET A 199 -8.82 20.36 2.66
CA MET A 199 -8.76 21.02 1.39
C MET A 199 -9.57 22.34 1.37
N VAL A 200 -10.77 22.35 1.97
CA VAL A 200 -11.56 23.59 2.15
C VAL A 200 -10.76 24.62 2.95
N ILE A 201 -10.15 24.22 4.06
CA ILE A 201 -9.35 25.10 4.92
C ILE A 201 -8.21 25.74 4.10
N VAL A 202 -7.46 24.93 3.35
CA VAL A 202 -6.32 25.40 2.54
C VAL A 202 -6.78 26.35 1.44
N LEU A 203 -7.85 25.99 0.72
CA LEU A 203 -8.40 26.87 -0.32
C LEU A 203 -8.81 28.24 0.24
N PHE A 204 -9.35 28.31 1.47
CA PHE A 204 -9.64 29.57 2.13
C PHE A 204 -8.40 30.33 2.57
N LEU A 205 -7.38 29.65 3.10
CA LEU A 205 -6.15 30.28 3.58
C LEU A 205 -5.31 30.84 2.44
N VAL A 206 -5.19 30.09 1.35
CA VAL A 206 -4.26 30.38 0.27
C VAL A 206 -4.88 31.30 -0.79
N PHE A 207 -6.14 31.04 -1.16
CA PHE A 207 -6.82 31.81 -2.22
C PHE A 207 -7.66 32.96 -1.65
N GLY A 208 -7.00 33.96 -1.03
CA GLY A 208 -7.65 35.14 -0.44
C GLY A 208 -8.52 35.94 -1.42
N HIS A 209 -8.14 36.02 -2.71
CA HIS A 209 -8.69 36.94 -3.70
C HIS A 209 -9.33 36.28 -4.94
N VAL A 210 -9.39 34.93 -4.99
CA VAL A 210 -9.93 34.18 -6.15
C VAL A 210 -11.47 34.14 -6.08
N ARG A 211 -12.10 34.44 -7.22
CA ARG A 211 -13.56 34.29 -7.38
C ARG A 211 -13.89 32.81 -7.46
N TRP A 212 -14.86 32.28 -6.80
CA TRP A 212 -15.21 30.85 -6.80
C TRP A 212 -14.19 29.92 -6.13
N LYS A 213 -13.61 30.33 -4.99
CA LYS A 213 -12.54 29.61 -4.26
C LYS A 213 -12.79 28.11 -4.05
N LEU A 214 -14.02 27.68 -3.82
CA LEU A 214 -14.39 26.30 -3.53
C LEU A 214 -14.70 25.46 -4.78
N LEU A 215 -14.71 26.05 -5.97
CA LEU A 215 -15.09 25.34 -7.19
C LEU A 215 -14.14 24.19 -7.57
N PRO A 216 -12.82 24.26 -7.33
CA PRO A 216 -11.94 23.13 -7.59
C PRO A 216 -12.33 21.84 -6.86
N LEU A 217 -12.86 21.92 -5.63
CA LEU A 217 -13.20 20.75 -4.83
C LEU A 217 -14.30 19.86 -5.45
N PRO A 218 -15.50 20.37 -5.83
CA PRO A 218 -16.50 19.54 -6.49
C PRO A 218 -16.03 18.99 -7.84
N ILE A 219 -15.13 19.68 -8.55
CA ILE A 219 -14.56 19.18 -9.81
C ILE A 219 -13.69 17.94 -9.54
N VAL A 220 -12.83 17.99 -8.53
CA VAL A 220 -11.98 16.85 -8.14
C VAL A 220 -12.83 15.70 -7.61
N LEU A 221 -13.82 15.97 -6.76
CA LEU A 221 -14.74 14.93 -6.29
C LEU A 221 -15.44 14.22 -7.46
N LEU A 222 -15.78 14.95 -8.51
CA LEU A 222 -16.29 14.37 -9.74
C LEU A 222 -15.27 13.45 -10.42
N GLY A 223 -14.00 13.86 -10.47
CA GLY A 223 -12.89 13.04 -10.97
C GLY A 223 -12.73 11.75 -10.18
N ILE A 224 -12.87 11.81 -8.85
CA ILE A 224 -12.83 10.64 -7.98
C ILE A 224 -14.01 9.69 -8.23
N ILE A 225 -15.23 10.22 -8.41
CA ILE A 225 -16.40 9.40 -8.78
C ILE A 225 -16.14 8.66 -10.10
N TYR A 226 -15.55 9.33 -11.08
CA TYR A 226 -15.16 8.70 -12.35
C TYR A 226 -14.08 7.63 -12.15
N THR A 227 -13.17 7.84 -11.21
CA THR A 227 -12.12 6.88 -10.84
C THR A 227 -12.72 5.62 -10.23
N PHE A 228 -13.65 5.75 -9.28
CA PHE A 228 -14.38 4.60 -8.71
C PHE A 228 -15.12 3.80 -9.80
N GLY A 229 -15.78 4.50 -10.71
CA GLY A 229 -16.45 3.84 -11.82
C GLY A 229 -15.48 3.07 -12.72
N ALA A 230 -14.37 3.69 -13.11
CA ALA A 230 -13.35 3.04 -13.92
C ALA A 230 -12.70 1.84 -13.22
N MET A 231 -12.43 1.95 -11.92
CA MET A 231 -11.89 0.90 -11.07
C MET A 231 -12.77 -0.36 -11.11
N GLY A 232 -14.07 -0.21 -10.90
CA GLY A 232 -15.00 -1.35 -10.93
C GLY A 232 -15.07 -2.03 -12.29
N TYR A 233 -15.16 -1.25 -13.40
CA TYR A 233 -15.16 -1.83 -14.74
C TYR A 233 -13.86 -2.53 -15.10
N LEU A 234 -12.72 -2.05 -14.60
CA LEU A 234 -11.41 -2.66 -14.82
C LEU A 234 -11.09 -3.78 -13.82
N LYS A 235 -12.03 -4.06 -12.90
CA LYS A 235 -11.87 -5.05 -11.83
C LYS A 235 -10.59 -4.87 -11.03
N ILE A 236 -10.27 -3.62 -10.69
CA ILE A 236 -9.15 -3.30 -9.80
C ILE A 236 -9.68 -3.40 -8.38
N PRO A 237 -9.14 -4.30 -7.54
CA PRO A 237 -9.62 -4.47 -6.19
C PRO A 237 -9.23 -3.30 -5.29
N LEU A 238 -10.00 -3.10 -4.24
CA LEU A 238 -9.68 -2.16 -3.18
C LEU A 238 -8.88 -2.89 -2.10
N SER A 239 -7.61 -2.55 -1.98
CA SER A 239 -6.70 -3.04 -0.93
C SER A 239 -6.36 -1.93 0.06
N MET A 240 -5.72 -2.27 1.19
CA MET A 240 -5.24 -1.32 2.18
C MET A 240 -4.36 -0.23 1.56
N VAL A 241 -3.49 -0.60 0.60
CA VAL A 241 -2.62 0.35 -0.12
C VAL A 241 -3.44 1.21 -1.07
N SER A 242 -4.37 0.62 -1.83
CA SER A 242 -5.14 1.36 -2.83
C SER A 242 -6.12 2.37 -2.22
N MET A 243 -6.63 2.15 -0.99
CA MET A 243 -7.44 3.12 -0.26
C MET A 243 -6.75 4.47 -0.07
N SER A 244 -5.44 4.45 0.14
CA SER A 244 -4.64 5.66 0.33
C SER A 244 -4.54 6.52 -0.94
N ALA A 245 -4.83 5.96 -2.12
CA ALA A 245 -4.81 6.72 -3.36
C ALA A 245 -5.87 7.84 -3.39
N PHE A 246 -7.01 7.68 -2.71
CA PHE A 246 -8.09 8.67 -2.79
C PHE A 246 -7.76 10.02 -2.15
N PRO A 247 -7.26 10.11 -0.92
CA PRO A 247 -6.74 11.37 -0.38
C PRO A 247 -5.62 11.98 -1.22
N ILE A 248 -4.74 11.13 -1.78
CA ILE A 248 -3.68 11.55 -2.70
C ILE A 248 -4.29 12.18 -3.96
N LEU A 249 -5.30 11.55 -4.55
CA LEU A 249 -5.97 12.04 -5.75
C LEU A 249 -6.76 13.34 -5.50
N ILE A 250 -7.29 13.55 -4.27
CA ILE A 250 -7.87 14.85 -3.90
C ILE A 250 -6.79 15.91 -3.94
N GLY A 251 -5.62 15.64 -3.34
CA GLY A 251 -4.49 16.56 -3.31
C GLY A 251 -3.93 16.88 -4.70
N LEU A 252 -3.65 15.87 -5.52
CA LEU A 252 -3.08 16.04 -6.86
C LEU A 252 -4.11 16.53 -7.88
N GLY A 253 -5.33 16.00 -7.80
CA GLY A 253 -6.37 16.33 -8.78
C GLY A 253 -6.84 17.77 -8.71
N ILE A 254 -6.82 18.38 -7.51
CA ILE A 254 -7.25 19.75 -7.33
C ILE A 254 -6.31 20.75 -8.02
N ASP A 255 -5.04 20.40 -8.16
CA ASP A 255 -4.04 21.24 -8.79
C ASP A 255 -4.39 21.56 -10.25
N TYR A 256 -4.93 20.58 -10.98
CA TYR A 256 -5.38 20.81 -12.37
C TYR A 256 -6.54 21.82 -12.44
N ALA A 257 -7.51 21.70 -11.52
CA ALA A 257 -8.63 22.62 -11.46
C ALA A 257 -8.18 24.05 -11.08
N ILE A 258 -7.26 24.16 -10.12
CA ILE A 258 -6.68 25.45 -9.68
C ILE A 258 -5.89 26.10 -10.81
N GLN A 259 -5.06 25.35 -11.54
CA GLN A 259 -4.25 25.87 -12.64
C GLN A 259 -5.13 26.44 -13.76
N PHE A 260 -6.19 25.72 -14.18
CA PHE A 260 -7.14 26.23 -15.16
C PHE A 260 -7.89 27.46 -14.64
N GLN A 261 -8.37 27.42 -13.41
CA GLN A 261 -9.11 28.54 -12.82
C GLN A 261 -8.26 29.80 -12.70
N SER A 262 -7.07 29.71 -12.14
CA SER A 262 -6.15 30.84 -11.97
C SER A 262 -5.79 31.45 -13.29
N ARG A 263 -5.58 30.64 -14.32
CA ARG A 263 -5.26 31.13 -15.66
C ARG A 263 -6.45 31.81 -16.34
N ILE A 264 -7.65 31.25 -16.19
CA ILE A 264 -8.87 31.91 -16.73
C ILE A 264 -9.05 33.29 -16.09
N GLU A 265 -8.80 33.42 -14.78
CA GLU A 265 -8.89 34.73 -14.09
C GLU A 265 -7.81 35.72 -14.55
N GLU A 266 -6.59 35.24 -14.80
CA GLU A 266 -5.50 36.10 -15.36
C GLU A 266 -5.88 36.62 -16.77
N GLU A 267 -6.32 35.71 -17.65
CA GLU A 267 -6.68 36.06 -19.02
C GLU A 267 -7.97 36.93 -19.08
N LEU A 268 -8.90 36.71 -18.13
CA LEU A 268 -10.12 37.53 -18.04
C LEU A 268 -9.81 38.99 -17.67
N LYS A 269 -8.83 39.20 -16.79
CA LYS A 269 -8.34 40.54 -16.45
C LYS A 269 -7.67 41.21 -17.65
N ARG A 270 -7.05 40.44 -18.53
CA ARG A 270 -6.32 40.94 -19.72
C ARG A 270 -7.23 41.20 -20.91
N GLU A 271 -8.08 40.25 -21.26
CA GLU A 271 -8.90 40.25 -22.49
C GLU A 271 -10.29 40.87 -22.28
N HIS A 272 -10.78 40.99 -21.04
CA HIS A 272 -12.12 41.45 -20.68
C HIS A 272 -13.28 40.70 -21.37
N ASP A 273 -12.98 39.57 -22.05
CA ASP A 273 -13.91 38.71 -22.77
C ASP A 273 -13.76 37.25 -22.26
N GLU A 274 -14.82 36.68 -21.68
CA GLU A 274 -14.82 35.36 -21.07
C GLU A 274 -14.51 34.26 -22.08
N LYS A 275 -15.07 34.34 -23.29
CA LYS A 275 -14.84 33.33 -24.33
C LYS A 275 -13.39 33.33 -24.80
N LYS A 276 -12.80 34.51 -24.98
CA LYS A 276 -11.39 34.64 -25.36
C LYS A 276 -10.47 34.17 -24.22
N ALA A 277 -10.77 34.52 -22.98
CA ALA A 277 -10.01 34.09 -21.81
C ALA A 277 -9.95 32.59 -21.71
N VAL A 278 -11.09 31.86 -21.86
CA VAL A 278 -11.14 30.41 -21.85
C VAL A 278 -10.35 29.81 -23.02
N ILE A 279 -10.50 30.33 -24.25
CA ILE A 279 -9.75 29.81 -25.40
C ILE A 279 -8.24 29.98 -25.22
N GLN A 280 -7.79 31.15 -24.72
CA GLN A 280 -6.36 31.40 -24.47
C GLN A 280 -5.83 30.48 -23.34
N THR A 281 -6.61 30.30 -22.29
CA THR A 281 -6.25 29.35 -21.21
C THR A 281 -6.05 27.96 -21.74
N ILE A 282 -7.00 27.41 -22.51
CA ILE A 282 -6.88 26.05 -23.06
C ILE A 282 -5.68 25.94 -24.00
N LYS A 283 -5.44 26.99 -24.81
CA LYS A 283 -4.34 27.01 -25.79
C LYS A 283 -2.94 27.03 -25.15
N HIS A 284 -2.76 27.78 -24.07
CA HIS A 284 -1.45 27.99 -23.46
C HIS A 284 -1.22 27.09 -22.23
N THR A 285 -2.21 26.97 -21.35
CA THR A 285 -2.07 26.18 -20.12
C THR A 285 -2.39 24.68 -20.31
N GLY A 286 -3.34 24.38 -21.23
CA GLY A 286 -3.72 22.98 -21.50
C GLY A 286 -2.55 22.06 -21.82
N PRO A 287 -1.68 22.42 -22.80
CA PRO A 287 -0.49 21.61 -23.12
C PRO A 287 0.48 21.46 -21.95
N ALA A 288 0.74 22.52 -21.18
CA ALA A 288 1.65 22.48 -20.04
C ALA A 288 1.15 21.52 -18.95
N VAL A 289 -0.14 21.59 -18.61
CA VAL A 289 -0.77 20.69 -17.62
C VAL A 289 -0.81 19.26 -18.16
N LEU A 290 -1.05 19.04 -19.45
CA LEU A 290 -1.02 17.71 -20.05
C LEU A 290 0.40 17.10 -20.00
N ILE A 291 1.44 17.89 -20.25
CA ILE A 291 2.83 17.44 -20.13
C ILE A 291 3.11 17.04 -18.67
N ALA A 292 2.73 17.87 -17.71
CA ALA A 292 2.89 17.56 -16.30
C ALA A 292 2.16 16.26 -15.94
N LEU A 293 0.91 16.07 -16.37
CA LEU A 293 0.14 14.83 -16.19
C LEU A 293 0.87 13.60 -16.76
N VAL A 294 1.39 13.71 -18.00
CA VAL A 294 2.11 12.59 -18.65
C VAL A 294 3.38 12.24 -17.87
N ILE A 295 4.13 13.23 -17.43
CA ILE A 295 5.37 13.01 -16.67
C ILE A 295 5.09 12.43 -15.29
N THR A 296 4.07 12.93 -14.58
CA THR A 296 3.61 12.33 -13.32
C THR A 296 3.16 10.89 -13.53
N GLY A 297 2.42 10.63 -14.62
CA GLY A 297 2.02 9.29 -15.02
C GLY A 297 3.21 8.37 -15.31
N LEU A 298 4.28 8.84 -15.94
CA LEU A 298 5.50 8.06 -16.15
C LEU A 298 6.22 7.73 -14.83
N GLY A 299 6.19 8.65 -13.86
CA GLY A 299 6.68 8.38 -12.51
C GLY A 299 5.90 7.21 -11.87
N PHE A 300 4.56 7.26 -11.90
CA PHE A 300 3.72 6.18 -11.35
C PHE A 300 3.81 4.88 -12.15
N PHE A 301 4.07 4.95 -13.45
CA PHE A 301 4.24 3.76 -14.28
C PHE A 301 5.44 2.91 -13.83
N SER A 302 6.46 3.51 -13.21
CA SER A 302 7.60 2.74 -12.67
C SER A 302 7.20 1.76 -11.54
N LEU A 303 6.06 1.99 -10.86
CA LEU A 303 5.54 1.09 -9.83
C LEU A 303 5.11 -0.27 -10.39
N PHE A 304 4.84 -0.39 -11.68
CA PHE A 304 4.54 -1.69 -12.31
C PHE A 304 5.71 -2.68 -12.32
N THR A 305 6.91 -2.24 -12.00
CA THR A 305 8.06 -3.15 -11.80
C THR A 305 8.03 -3.85 -10.45
N SER A 306 7.14 -3.45 -9.55
CA SER A 306 6.93 -4.18 -8.31
C SER A 306 6.38 -5.57 -8.61
N THR A 307 6.90 -6.56 -7.89
CA THR A 307 6.37 -7.94 -7.90
C THR A 307 5.14 -8.10 -7.00
N VAL A 308 4.79 -7.04 -6.24
CA VAL A 308 3.68 -7.02 -5.30
C VAL A 308 2.43 -6.45 -5.96
N PRO A 309 1.34 -7.25 -6.13
CA PRO A 309 0.13 -6.84 -6.85
C PRO A 309 -0.53 -5.58 -6.30
N MET A 310 -0.63 -5.43 -4.97
CA MET A 310 -1.25 -4.24 -4.36
C MET A 310 -0.55 -2.94 -4.74
N ILE A 311 0.78 -2.96 -5.00
CA ILE A 311 1.53 -1.78 -5.48
C ILE A 311 1.20 -1.51 -6.95
N GLN A 312 1.06 -2.54 -7.76
CA GLN A 312 0.64 -2.38 -9.16
C GLN A 312 -0.80 -1.85 -9.25
N ASP A 313 -1.71 -2.32 -8.38
CA ASP A 313 -3.09 -1.83 -8.34
C ASP A 313 -3.17 -0.38 -7.85
N PHE A 314 -2.35 -0.02 -6.88
CA PHE A 314 -2.16 1.37 -6.46
C PHE A 314 -1.67 2.25 -7.61
N ALA A 315 -0.70 1.78 -8.40
CA ALA A 315 -0.23 2.49 -9.59
C ALA A 315 -1.31 2.65 -10.66
N LYS A 316 -2.09 1.59 -10.95
CA LYS A 316 -3.25 1.66 -11.86
C LYS A 316 -4.25 2.70 -11.38
N LEU A 317 -4.57 2.69 -10.09
CA LEU A 317 -5.52 3.61 -9.49
C LEU A 317 -5.04 5.06 -9.54
N LEU A 318 -3.77 5.33 -9.24
CA LEU A 318 -3.18 6.67 -9.37
C LEU A 318 -3.22 7.16 -10.82
N LEU A 319 -2.82 6.33 -11.80
CA LEU A 319 -2.83 6.70 -13.22
C LEU A 319 -4.23 7.00 -13.74
N ILE A 320 -5.20 6.16 -13.42
CA ILE A 320 -6.61 6.38 -13.78
C ILE A 320 -7.12 7.63 -13.07
N GLY A 321 -6.84 7.78 -11.79
CA GLY A 321 -7.32 8.87 -10.96
C GLY A 321 -6.85 10.23 -11.42
N ILE A 322 -5.53 10.42 -11.64
CA ILE A 322 -5.01 11.71 -12.17
C ILE A 322 -5.59 12.02 -13.55
N THR A 323 -5.75 11.01 -14.40
CA THR A 323 -6.35 11.17 -15.74
C THR A 323 -7.82 11.59 -15.64
N MET A 324 -8.61 10.96 -14.77
CA MET A 324 -10.01 11.30 -14.57
C MET A 324 -10.19 12.69 -13.94
N CYS A 325 -9.31 13.06 -12.98
CA CYS A 325 -9.30 14.42 -12.40
C CYS A 325 -8.95 15.47 -13.45
N PHE A 326 -7.97 15.21 -14.33
CA PHE A 326 -7.64 16.09 -15.43
C PHE A 326 -8.80 16.24 -16.42
N ILE A 327 -9.44 15.14 -16.82
CA ILE A 327 -10.63 15.16 -17.70
C ILE A 327 -11.76 15.95 -17.05
N ALA A 328 -12.04 15.72 -15.76
CA ALA A 328 -13.05 16.47 -15.03
C ALA A 328 -12.72 17.97 -14.99
N SER A 329 -11.47 18.34 -14.75
CA SER A 329 -11.01 19.73 -14.69
C SER A 329 -11.10 20.42 -16.03
N LEU A 330 -10.64 19.78 -17.11
CA LEU A 330 -10.61 20.34 -18.46
C LEU A 330 -12.02 20.51 -19.06
N PHE A 331 -12.86 19.44 -18.98
CA PHE A 331 -14.14 19.45 -19.67
C PHE A 331 -15.28 20.00 -18.79
N VAL A 332 -15.34 19.62 -17.50
CA VAL A 332 -16.40 20.07 -16.61
C VAL A 332 -16.02 21.35 -15.91
N GLY A 333 -14.81 21.42 -15.35
CA GLY A 333 -14.31 22.59 -14.60
C GLY A 333 -14.34 23.86 -15.42
N VAL A 334 -13.70 23.85 -16.59
CA VAL A 334 -13.65 25.00 -17.51
C VAL A 334 -15.06 25.40 -17.98
N ALA A 335 -15.93 24.44 -18.29
CA ALA A 335 -17.30 24.70 -18.71
C ALA A 335 -18.15 25.33 -17.60
N VAL A 336 -17.98 24.85 -16.34
CA VAL A 336 -18.69 25.38 -15.18
C VAL A 336 -18.23 26.81 -14.85
N ILE A 337 -16.93 27.08 -14.89
CA ILE A 337 -16.37 28.43 -14.66
C ILE A 337 -16.98 29.40 -15.71
N TYR A 338 -16.94 29.03 -17.00
CA TYR A 338 -17.52 29.84 -18.08
C TYR A 338 -19.01 30.10 -17.88
N GLY A 339 -19.76 29.04 -17.50
CA GLY A 339 -21.20 29.13 -17.24
C GLY A 339 -21.54 30.03 -16.05
N LEU A 340 -20.83 29.91 -14.95
CA LEU A 340 -21.02 30.72 -13.75
C LEU A 340 -20.71 32.19 -13.99
N ASP A 341 -19.65 32.52 -14.72
CA ASP A 341 -19.28 33.89 -15.05
C ASP A 341 -20.30 34.53 -15.99
N THR A 342 -20.78 33.78 -16.97
CA THR A 342 -21.84 34.24 -17.89
C THR A 342 -23.17 34.47 -17.14
N LEU A 343 -23.55 33.60 -16.21
CA LEU A 343 -24.75 33.75 -15.37
C LEU A 343 -24.63 34.92 -14.39
N ALA A 344 -23.45 35.11 -13.80
CA ALA A 344 -23.20 36.27 -12.92
C ALA A 344 -23.35 37.60 -13.61
N LYS A 345 -22.96 37.72 -14.89
CA LYS A 345 -23.19 38.92 -15.72
C LYS A 345 -24.68 39.11 -16.03
N LYS A 346 -25.44 38.02 -16.21
CA LYS A 346 -26.88 38.11 -16.53
C LYS A 346 -27.80 38.42 -15.35
N ASN A 347 -27.28 38.71 -14.14
CA ASN A 347 -28.04 38.99 -12.91
C ASN A 347 -29.07 37.90 -12.48
N LEU A 348 -28.86 36.65 -12.87
CA LEU A 348 -29.77 35.55 -12.48
C LEU A 348 -29.60 35.11 -11.00
N PHE A 349 -28.46 35.38 -10.38
CA PHE A 349 -28.26 35.23 -8.94
C PHE A 349 -28.19 36.60 -8.28
N GLY A 350 -29.34 37.15 -8.01
CA GLY A 350 -29.49 38.48 -7.40
C GLY A 350 -29.03 38.53 -5.93
N THR A 351 -27.79 38.82 -5.71
CA THR A 351 -27.41 39.52 -4.51
C THR A 351 -27.38 41.03 -4.84
N LYS A 352 -28.46 41.70 -4.45
CA LYS A 352 -28.50 43.16 -4.34
C LYS A 352 -27.39 43.64 -3.41
N ARG A 353 -26.22 43.88 -3.94
CA ARG A 353 -25.18 44.63 -3.23
C ARG A 353 -24.89 45.89 -4.03
N SER A 354 -25.51 46.94 -3.50
CA SER A 354 -25.20 48.35 -3.66
C SER A 354 -24.66 48.84 -5.01
N LYS A 355 -25.59 49.26 -5.88
CA LYS A 355 -25.33 50.05 -7.10
C LYS A 355 -24.68 51.42 -6.84
N ASN A 356 -24.48 51.84 -5.58
CA ASN A 356 -24.02 53.19 -5.22
C ASN A 356 -22.53 53.30 -4.89
N SER A 357 -21.76 52.17 -4.97
CA SER A 357 -20.32 52.22 -4.68
C SER A 357 -19.41 51.93 -5.88
N ALA A 358 -19.96 51.52 -7.03
CA ALA A 358 -19.17 51.14 -8.19
C ALA A 358 -19.06 52.19 -9.27
N LEU A 359 -19.99 53.17 -9.31
CA LEU A 359 -19.99 54.23 -10.30
C LEU A 359 -19.15 55.48 -9.91
N SER A 360 -18.85 55.63 -8.61
CA SER A 360 -17.97 56.73 -8.16
C SER A 360 -16.48 56.34 -8.08
N LYS A 361 -16.16 55.04 -8.21
CA LYS A 361 -14.76 54.57 -8.24
C LYS A 361 -14.20 54.26 -9.62
N SER A 362 -15.04 54.13 -10.66
CA SER A 362 -14.55 53.89 -12.03
C SER A 362 -14.02 55.17 -12.70
N ASP A 363 -14.54 56.36 -12.33
CA ASP A 363 -14.06 57.64 -12.91
C ASP A 363 -12.82 58.18 -12.20
N GLU A 364 -12.53 57.76 -10.97
CA GLU A 364 -11.26 58.10 -10.30
C GLU A 364 -10.11 57.13 -10.66
N ILE A 365 -10.42 55.87 -10.97
CA ILE A 365 -9.40 54.88 -11.37
C ILE A 365 -8.90 55.12 -12.81
N THR A 366 -9.72 55.73 -13.70
CA THR A 366 -9.29 56.01 -15.08
C THR A 366 -8.41 57.25 -15.20
N LYS A 367 -8.38 58.12 -14.16
CA LYS A 367 -7.47 59.26 -14.09
C LYS A 367 -6.18 59.02 -13.30
N THR A 368 -6.08 57.90 -12.57
CA THR A 368 -4.88 57.57 -11.76
C THR A 368 -4.05 56.43 -12.36
N ALA A 369 -4.50 55.85 -13.49
CA ALA A 369 -3.81 54.74 -14.17
C ALA A 369 -2.62 55.17 -15.05
N THR A 370 -2.25 56.45 -15.05
CA THR A 370 -1.08 56.93 -15.79
C THR A 370 0.13 57.27 -14.92
N ASN A 371 0.03 57.18 -13.57
CA ASN A 371 1.20 57.42 -12.72
C ASN A 371 1.05 56.75 -11.33
N ASN A 372 1.13 55.42 -11.20
CA ASN A 372 1.53 54.80 -9.97
C ASN A 372 2.07 53.37 -10.24
N THR A 373 3.31 53.29 -10.60
CA THR A 373 4.21 52.15 -10.47
C THR A 373 4.63 51.99 -8.98
N ASN A 374 3.67 51.86 -8.06
CA ASN A 374 3.95 51.60 -6.65
C ASN A 374 2.91 50.63 -6.06
N ASP A 375 2.64 49.51 -6.72
CA ASP A 375 2.17 48.33 -6.02
C ASP A 375 3.38 47.76 -5.23
N LYS A 376 3.39 47.99 -3.91
CA LYS A 376 4.41 47.36 -3.07
C LYS A 376 4.30 45.84 -3.26
N PRO A 377 5.38 45.18 -3.68
CA PRO A 377 5.33 43.75 -3.93
C PRO A 377 4.86 43.03 -2.65
N ASP A 378 3.97 42.06 -2.85
CA ASP A 378 3.41 41.22 -1.79
C ASP A 378 4.54 40.56 -0.97
N ILE A 379 4.31 40.28 0.29
CA ILE A 379 5.32 39.66 1.19
C ILE A 379 5.89 38.40 0.54
N LEU A 380 5.02 37.58 -0.07
CA LEU A 380 5.38 36.37 -0.79
C LEU A 380 6.28 36.66 -2.01
N GLU A 381 5.96 37.69 -2.78
CA GLU A 381 6.79 38.11 -3.93
C GLU A 381 8.20 38.51 -3.49
N ARG A 382 8.33 39.32 -2.44
CA ARG A 382 9.62 39.74 -1.91
C ARG A 382 10.43 38.55 -1.39
N PHE A 383 9.77 37.60 -0.73
CA PHE A 383 10.43 36.38 -0.25
C PHE A 383 10.96 35.57 -1.42
N LEU A 384 10.15 35.30 -2.45
CA LEU A 384 10.52 34.53 -3.63
C LEU A 384 11.65 35.22 -4.44
N GLU A 385 11.54 36.52 -4.64
CA GLU A 385 12.56 37.29 -5.32
C GLU A 385 13.90 37.26 -4.57
N ASN A 386 13.89 37.48 -3.27
CA ASN A 386 15.11 37.45 -2.45
C ASN A 386 15.72 36.05 -2.41
N THR A 387 14.90 34.99 -2.29
CA THR A 387 15.36 33.60 -2.32
C THR A 387 16.02 33.29 -3.66
N SER A 388 15.37 33.61 -4.78
CA SER A 388 15.91 33.40 -6.12
C SER A 388 17.23 34.17 -6.34
N LYS A 389 17.31 35.43 -5.88
CA LYS A 389 18.57 36.21 -5.95
C LYS A 389 19.71 35.57 -5.17
N LEU A 390 19.43 35.09 -3.95
CA LEU A 390 20.43 34.47 -3.09
C LEU A 390 20.92 33.14 -3.70
N THR A 391 20.01 32.31 -4.19
CA THR A 391 20.32 30.99 -4.74
C THR A 391 21.13 31.08 -6.04
N ILE A 392 20.79 31.99 -6.92
CA ILE A 392 21.52 32.20 -8.18
C ILE A 392 22.90 32.86 -7.95
N LYS A 393 23.04 33.67 -6.87
CA LYS A 393 24.33 34.31 -6.53
C LYS A 393 25.42 33.31 -6.10
N HIS A 394 25.03 32.22 -5.41
CA HIS A 394 25.95 31.22 -4.88
C HIS A 394 25.61 29.79 -5.36
N PRO A 395 25.61 29.54 -6.69
CA PRO A 395 25.07 28.31 -7.26
C PRO A 395 25.86 27.06 -6.80
N PHE A 396 27.18 27.09 -6.83
CA PHE A 396 28.01 25.95 -6.48
C PHE A 396 27.90 25.56 -5.01
N MET A 397 27.74 26.54 -4.10
CA MET A 397 27.55 26.29 -2.69
C MET A 397 26.22 25.57 -2.42
N ILE A 398 25.13 26.02 -3.05
CA ILE A 398 23.80 25.46 -2.87
C ILE A 398 23.70 24.06 -3.48
N ILE A 399 24.20 23.89 -4.71
CA ILE A 399 24.22 22.59 -5.38
C ILE A 399 25.13 21.61 -4.61
N GLY A 400 26.28 22.07 -4.15
CA GLY A 400 27.20 21.26 -3.36
C GLY A 400 26.58 20.80 -2.03
N LEU A 401 25.94 21.72 -1.30
CA LEU A 401 25.23 21.38 -0.06
C LEU A 401 24.07 20.40 -0.31
N ALA A 402 23.28 20.67 -1.36
CA ALA A 402 22.17 19.80 -1.73
C ALA A 402 22.64 18.39 -2.10
N LEU A 403 23.76 18.28 -2.81
CA LEU A 403 24.36 17.01 -3.18
C LEU A 403 24.92 16.26 -1.97
N VAL A 404 25.61 16.95 -1.05
CA VAL A 404 26.10 16.34 0.20
C VAL A 404 24.94 15.80 1.03
N LEU A 405 23.87 16.57 1.19
CA LEU A 405 22.67 16.11 1.89
C LEU A 405 22.00 14.92 1.16
N CYS A 406 21.97 14.93 -0.17
CA CYS A 406 21.45 13.81 -0.94
C CYS A 406 22.28 12.53 -0.73
N LEU A 407 23.60 12.61 -0.84
CA LEU A 407 24.48 11.45 -0.66
C LEU A 407 24.46 10.93 0.78
N SER A 408 24.42 11.84 1.76
CA SER A 408 24.27 11.43 3.18
C SER A 408 22.91 10.79 3.44
N GLY A 409 21.84 11.31 2.85
CA GLY A 409 20.50 10.74 2.96
C GLY A 409 20.41 9.37 2.32
N LEU A 410 20.96 9.17 1.11
CA LEU A 410 21.03 7.85 0.46
C LEU A 410 21.87 6.84 1.27
N TYR A 411 22.95 7.29 1.91
CA TYR A 411 23.74 6.43 2.77
C TYR A 411 22.96 5.98 4.00
N VAL A 412 22.31 6.93 4.67
CA VAL A 412 21.53 6.65 5.89
C VAL A 412 20.25 5.86 5.57
N ASP A 413 19.69 6.00 4.37
CA ASP A 413 18.55 5.24 3.87
C ASP A 413 18.75 3.71 3.90
N SER A 414 19.99 3.25 3.72
CA SER A 414 20.33 1.83 3.82
C SER A 414 20.23 1.24 5.24
N PHE A 415 20.11 2.08 6.25
CA PHE A 415 19.93 1.68 7.65
C PHE A 415 18.49 1.81 8.14
N VAL A 416 17.56 2.27 7.28
CA VAL A 416 16.14 2.33 7.63
C VAL A 416 15.60 0.91 7.76
N PRO A 417 15.04 0.53 8.91
CA PRO A 417 14.51 -0.81 9.11
C PRO A 417 13.27 -1.03 8.23
N ILE A 418 12.98 -2.29 7.96
CA ILE A 418 11.80 -2.71 7.22
C ILE A 418 10.81 -3.25 8.24
N GLN A 419 9.60 -2.74 8.22
CA GLN A 419 8.53 -3.29 9.03
C GLN A 419 8.09 -4.62 8.47
N THR A 420 8.21 -5.64 9.29
CA THR A 420 8.05 -7.03 8.88
C THR A 420 6.79 -7.67 9.46
N ASP A 421 6.27 -7.14 10.55
CA ASP A 421 5.06 -7.66 11.18
C ASP A 421 3.81 -6.99 10.60
N VAL A 422 3.01 -7.79 9.87
CA VAL A 422 1.76 -7.33 9.25
C VAL A 422 0.72 -6.89 10.30
N LYS A 423 0.75 -7.47 11.49
CA LYS A 423 -0.14 -7.10 12.59
C LYS A 423 0.06 -5.66 13.05
N THR A 424 1.27 -5.11 12.83
CA THR A 424 1.55 -3.69 13.13
C THR A 424 0.97 -2.72 12.10
N PHE A 425 0.53 -3.19 10.93
CA PHE A 425 -0.07 -2.33 9.90
C PHE A 425 -1.51 -1.94 10.22
N VAL A 426 -2.19 -2.69 11.08
CA VAL A 426 -3.57 -2.48 11.48
C VAL A 426 -3.67 -1.68 12.79
N PRO A 427 -4.86 -1.13 13.14
CA PRO A 427 -5.03 -0.43 14.39
C PRO A 427 -4.71 -1.33 15.59
N GLN A 428 -3.81 -0.88 16.46
CA GLN A 428 -3.36 -1.67 17.62
C GLN A 428 -4.41 -1.77 18.74
N ASP A 429 -5.42 -0.93 18.71
CA ASP A 429 -6.57 -0.94 19.61
C ASP A 429 -7.78 -1.72 19.07
N MET A 430 -7.61 -2.40 17.92
CA MET A 430 -8.67 -3.21 17.32
C MET A 430 -8.91 -4.46 18.17
N PRO A 431 -10.15 -4.70 18.69
CA PRO A 431 -10.45 -5.84 19.55
C PRO A 431 -10.03 -7.18 18.96
N ALA A 432 -10.32 -7.42 17.68
CA ALA A 432 -9.96 -8.68 17.02
C ALA A 432 -8.43 -8.93 16.94
N LEU A 433 -7.60 -7.87 16.90
CA LEU A 433 -6.15 -8.01 16.98
C LEU A 433 -5.70 -8.36 18.41
N ILE A 434 -6.31 -7.71 19.39
CA ILE A 434 -6.02 -7.96 20.81
C ILE A 434 -6.37 -9.42 21.15
N ASP A 435 -7.57 -9.88 20.74
CA ASP A 435 -8.03 -11.24 20.98
C ASP A 435 -7.17 -12.30 20.26
N LEU A 436 -6.75 -12.00 19.01
CA LEU A 436 -5.84 -12.89 18.28
C LEU A 436 -4.45 -12.94 18.91
N SER A 437 -3.95 -11.81 19.38
CA SER A 437 -2.65 -11.76 20.06
C SER A 437 -2.69 -12.48 21.40
N HIS A 438 -3.78 -12.33 22.16
CA HIS A 438 -4.01 -13.03 23.41
C HIS A 438 -4.06 -14.55 23.22
N LEU A 439 -4.76 -15.02 22.17
CA LEU A 439 -4.74 -16.43 21.79
C LEU A 439 -3.31 -16.91 21.47
N GLY A 440 -2.55 -16.11 20.72
CA GLY A 440 -1.16 -16.42 20.39
C GLY A 440 -0.26 -16.55 21.61
N ASP A 441 -0.44 -15.68 22.62
CA ASP A 441 0.32 -15.72 23.86
C ASP A 441 0.02 -17.00 24.68
N ILE A 442 -1.25 -17.44 24.71
CA ILE A 442 -1.66 -18.69 25.39
C ILE A 442 -1.09 -19.91 24.68
N MET A 443 -1.10 -19.92 23.35
CA MET A 443 -0.64 -21.07 22.56
C MET A 443 0.88 -21.13 22.36
N GLY A 444 1.64 -20.11 22.78
CA GLY A 444 3.08 -20.04 22.55
C GLY A 444 3.47 -19.72 21.09
N GLY A 445 2.51 -19.25 20.30
CA GLY A 445 2.68 -18.91 18.89
C GLY A 445 2.10 -19.94 17.92
N THR A 446 1.75 -19.50 16.73
CA THR A 446 1.07 -20.30 15.71
C THR A 446 1.80 -20.32 14.35
N ASP A 447 3.01 -19.74 14.28
CA ASP A 447 3.78 -19.71 13.04
C ASP A 447 4.31 -21.10 12.69
N ALA A 448 4.22 -21.45 11.42
CA ALA A 448 4.66 -22.75 10.93
C ALA A 448 5.28 -22.69 9.53
N LEU A 449 6.24 -23.60 9.29
CA LEU A 449 6.73 -23.92 7.95
C LEU A 449 6.10 -25.22 7.49
N ASN A 450 5.48 -25.22 6.33
CA ASN A 450 4.76 -26.37 5.78
C ASN A 450 5.58 -27.02 4.67
N LEU A 451 5.89 -28.29 4.80
CA LEU A 451 6.58 -29.09 3.78
C LEU A 451 5.55 -29.99 3.10
N ILE A 452 5.28 -29.72 1.85
CA ILE A 452 4.40 -30.54 1.03
C ILE A 452 5.25 -31.57 0.31
N ILE A 453 4.95 -32.82 0.54
CA ILE A 453 5.65 -33.98 -0.01
C ILE A 453 4.77 -34.60 -1.08
N LYS A 454 5.23 -34.55 -2.32
CA LYS A 454 4.61 -35.24 -3.46
C LYS A 454 5.32 -36.55 -3.70
N THR A 455 4.57 -37.62 -3.67
CA THR A 455 5.04 -39.01 -3.87
C THR A 455 4.09 -39.76 -4.79
N ASP A 456 4.51 -40.88 -5.31
CA ASP A 456 3.62 -41.78 -6.07
C ASP A 456 2.76 -42.64 -5.12
N ASP A 457 3.19 -42.83 -3.86
CA ASP A 457 2.51 -43.60 -2.86
C ASP A 457 2.69 -43.02 -1.43
N ALA A 458 1.59 -42.55 -0.84
CA ALA A 458 1.58 -42.01 0.51
C ALA A 458 1.81 -43.03 1.61
N ALA A 459 1.67 -44.31 1.31
CA ALA A 459 1.93 -45.44 2.25
C ALA A 459 3.31 -46.07 2.04
N ASP A 460 4.23 -45.42 1.29
CA ASP A 460 5.60 -45.93 1.14
C ASP A 460 6.37 -45.81 2.47
N PRO A 461 6.86 -46.94 3.02
CA PRO A 461 7.64 -46.92 4.25
C PRO A 461 8.89 -46.03 4.20
N ALA A 462 9.54 -45.89 3.03
CA ALA A 462 10.73 -45.09 2.89
C ALA A 462 10.41 -43.60 3.02
N VAL A 463 9.26 -43.19 2.51
CA VAL A 463 8.79 -41.79 2.61
C VAL A 463 8.45 -41.43 4.05
N LEU A 464 7.70 -42.29 4.74
CA LEU A 464 7.31 -42.04 6.12
C LEU A 464 8.53 -42.06 7.09
N LYS A 465 9.49 -42.94 6.85
CA LYS A 465 10.75 -42.92 7.63
C LYS A 465 11.52 -41.65 7.40
N TRP A 466 11.65 -41.21 6.17
CA TRP A 466 12.29 -39.96 5.86
C TRP A 466 11.58 -38.77 6.54
N MET A 467 10.24 -38.73 6.54
CA MET A 467 9.47 -37.70 7.22
C MET A 467 9.72 -37.67 8.73
N ASP A 468 9.77 -38.81 9.37
CA ASP A 468 10.05 -38.93 10.82
C ASP A 468 11.48 -38.51 11.16
N GLU A 469 12.46 -38.98 10.36
CA GLU A 469 13.87 -38.64 10.53
C GLU A 469 14.14 -37.18 10.28
N PHE A 470 13.56 -36.62 9.19
CA PHE A 470 13.71 -35.20 8.85
C PHE A 470 13.06 -34.28 9.90
N GLY A 471 11.83 -34.60 10.32
CA GLY A 471 11.15 -33.83 11.37
C GLY A 471 11.91 -33.85 12.69
N THR A 472 12.45 -35.02 13.09
CA THR A 472 13.28 -35.16 14.29
C THR A 472 14.57 -34.35 14.17
N HIS A 473 15.23 -34.38 12.98
CA HIS A 473 16.45 -33.62 12.72
C HIS A 473 16.23 -32.09 12.86
N GLU A 474 15.14 -31.57 12.31
CA GLU A 474 14.82 -30.17 12.42
C GLU A 474 14.54 -29.73 13.87
N VAL A 475 13.79 -30.51 14.63
CA VAL A 475 13.47 -30.20 16.03
C VAL A 475 14.72 -30.29 16.93
N GLU A 476 15.55 -31.32 16.76
CA GLU A 476 16.75 -31.50 17.59
C GLU A 476 17.90 -30.54 17.19
N GLY A 477 17.98 -30.22 15.89
CA GLY A 477 19.06 -29.41 15.32
C GLY A 477 18.83 -27.91 15.37
N ARG A 478 17.58 -27.44 15.61
CA ARG A 478 17.21 -26.01 15.48
C ARG A 478 16.49 -25.52 16.73
N SER A 479 17.02 -24.46 17.32
CA SER A 479 16.40 -23.84 18.51
C SER A 479 15.06 -23.15 18.24
N ASN A 480 14.79 -22.82 16.96
CA ASN A 480 13.58 -22.11 16.56
C ASN A 480 12.52 -23.02 15.91
N VAL A 481 12.72 -24.35 15.96
CA VAL A 481 11.73 -25.34 15.55
C VAL A 481 11.35 -26.13 16.80
N TYR A 482 10.12 -25.93 17.23
CA TYR A 482 9.65 -26.50 18.52
C TYR A 482 9.08 -27.90 18.37
N SER A 483 8.37 -28.14 17.26
CA SER A 483 7.79 -29.45 16.97
C SER A 483 7.70 -29.73 15.48
N ALA A 484 7.57 -31.01 15.12
CA ALA A 484 7.33 -31.47 13.76
C ALA A 484 6.11 -32.40 13.76
N SER A 485 5.02 -31.95 13.17
CA SER A 485 3.77 -32.70 13.10
C SER A 485 3.58 -33.29 11.70
N SER A 486 3.34 -34.59 11.63
CA SER A 486 3.03 -35.30 10.38
C SER A 486 2.30 -36.64 10.69
N ILE A 487 1.92 -37.35 9.63
CA ILE A 487 1.33 -38.70 9.80
C ILE A 487 2.35 -39.73 10.31
N ALA A 488 3.65 -39.51 10.08
CA ALA A 488 4.70 -40.50 10.42
C ALA A 488 4.84 -40.74 11.91
N PRO A 489 4.91 -39.74 12.82
CA PRO A 489 4.89 -39.98 14.28
C PRO A 489 3.63 -40.70 14.77
N ILE A 490 2.48 -40.46 14.16
CA ILE A 490 1.21 -41.11 14.51
C ILE A 490 1.31 -42.59 14.21
N ILE A 491 1.73 -42.98 13.00
CA ILE A 491 1.95 -44.37 12.62
C ILE A 491 2.99 -45.04 13.51
N LYS A 492 4.07 -44.33 13.81
CA LYS A 492 5.13 -44.81 14.71
C LYS A 492 4.60 -45.12 16.10
N SER A 493 3.77 -44.27 16.67
CA SER A 493 3.17 -44.49 18.00
C SER A 493 2.19 -45.69 18.02
N MET A 494 1.37 -45.82 16.97
CA MET A 494 0.41 -46.91 16.82
C MET A 494 1.08 -48.27 16.62
N ASN A 495 2.30 -48.30 16.07
CA ASN A 495 3.08 -49.51 15.81
C ASN A 495 4.18 -49.77 16.87
N GLY A 496 3.99 -49.29 18.07
CA GLY A 496 4.92 -49.60 19.18
C GLY A 496 6.30 -48.93 19.06
N GLY A 497 6.38 -47.75 18.44
CA GLY A 497 7.58 -46.91 18.39
C GLY A 497 8.42 -47.02 17.10
N THR A 498 7.96 -47.78 16.11
CA THR A 498 8.67 -47.93 14.83
C THR A 498 7.70 -47.80 13.64
N ILE A 499 8.16 -47.26 12.53
CA ILE A 499 7.39 -47.22 11.29
C ILE A 499 7.48 -48.62 10.63
N PRO A 500 6.34 -49.27 10.25
CA PRO A 500 6.35 -50.55 9.60
C PRO A 500 7.15 -50.55 8.29
N ASP A 501 7.80 -51.68 7.99
CA ASP A 501 8.49 -51.87 6.68
C ASP A 501 7.54 -52.31 5.57
N ASN A 502 6.30 -52.67 5.91
CA ASN A 502 5.31 -53.19 4.98
C ASN A 502 4.21 -52.16 4.71
N ARG A 503 4.00 -51.88 3.45
CA ARG A 503 2.94 -50.98 2.95
C ARG A 503 1.53 -51.40 3.43
N GLU A 504 1.20 -52.70 3.35
CA GLU A 504 -0.12 -53.19 3.74
C GLU A 504 -0.42 -52.94 5.22
N GLU A 505 0.60 -52.92 6.07
CA GLU A 505 0.48 -52.65 7.48
C GLU A 505 0.24 -51.15 7.73
N ILE A 506 0.93 -50.29 6.99
CA ILE A 506 0.70 -48.85 7.03
C ILE A 506 -0.72 -48.51 6.59
N GLU A 507 -1.22 -49.11 5.49
CA GLU A 507 -2.61 -48.89 5.03
C GLU A 507 -3.63 -49.33 6.10
N ARG A 508 -3.39 -50.46 6.82
CA ARG A 508 -4.25 -50.87 7.92
C ARG A 508 -4.23 -49.88 9.09
N LEU A 509 -3.08 -49.29 9.38
CA LEU A 509 -2.98 -48.27 10.41
C LEU A 509 -3.68 -46.98 9.98
N TYR A 510 -3.58 -46.58 8.69
CA TYR A 510 -4.33 -45.45 8.14
C TYR A 510 -5.85 -45.63 8.29
N ASP A 511 -6.38 -46.82 8.17
CA ASP A 511 -7.81 -47.09 8.33
C ASP A 511 -8.26 -46.97 9.81
N GLN A 512 -7.35 -47.01 10.75
CA GLN A 512 -7.63 -46.84 12.19
C GLN A 512 -7.57 -45.37 12.64
N ILE A 513 -6.93 -44.48 11.83
CA ILE A 513 -6.83 -43.07 12.15
C ILE A 513 -8.16 -42.38 11.79
N PRO A 514 -8.69 -41.50 12.66
CA PRO A 514 -9.88 -40.69 12.33
C PRO A 514 -9.70 -39.93 11.03
N GLU A 515 -10.72 -39.95 10.17
CA GLU A 515 -10.67 -39.33 8.84
C GLU A 515 -10.25 -37.86 8.87
N MET A 516 -10.64 -37.10 9.89
CA MET A 516 -10.24 -35.70 10.05
C MET A 516 -8.73 -35.54 10.29
N GLN A 517 -8.17 -36.37 11.20
CA GLN A 517 -6.74 -36.33 11.47
C GLN A 517 -5.92 -36.79 10.25
N LYS A 518 -6.42 -37.81 9.54
CA LYS A 518 -5.80 -38.32 8.31
C LYS A 518 -5.79 -37.21 7.20
N LYS A 519 -6.90 -36.55 6.98
CA LYS A 519 -7.03 -35.46 5.98
C LYS A 519 -6.12 -34.27 6.27
N ARG A 520 -5.76 -34.04 7.53
CA ARG A 520 -4.83 -32.97 7.91
C ARG A 520 -3.42 -33.20 7.33
N PHE A 521 -3.00 -34.45 7.17
CA PHE A 521 -1.64 -34.83 6.77
C PHE A 521 -1.56 -35.55 5.44
N ILE A 522 -2.66 -36.12 4.94
CA ILE A 522 -2.70 -36.92 3.72
C ILE A 522 -3.79 -36.42 2.80
N HIS A 523 -3.44 -36.15 1.54
CA HIS A 523 -4.41 -35.88 0.48
C HIS A 523 -4.25 -36.88 -0.67
N GLY A 524 -5.32 -37.63 -0.96
CA GLY A 524 -5.27 -38.71 -1.93
C GLY A 524 -4.25 -39.79 -1.55
N ASN A 525 -3.57 -40.35 -2.55
CA ASN A 525 -2.51 -41.34 -2.34
C ASN A 525 -1.11 -40.77 -2.69
N ASN A 526 -1.00 -39.47 -2.95
CA ASN A 526 0.20 -38.91 -3.56
C ASN A 526 0.71 -37.62 -2.91
N MET A 527 0.07 -37.15 -1.85
CA MET A 527 0.52 -35.94 -1.15
C MET A 527 0.46 -36.11 0.36
N LEU A 528 1.54 -35.69 1.02
CA LEU A 528 1.71 -35.71 2.46
C LEU A 528 2.16 -34.32 2.95
N LEU A 529 1.86 -34.01 4.22
CA LEU A 529 2.24 -32.76 4.87
C LEU A 529 3.14 -33.05 6.08
N VAL A 530 4.22 -32.28 6.20
CA VAL A 530 4.97 -32.09 7.45
C VAL A 530 4.82 -30.62 7.85
N ASN A 531 4.38 -30.39 9.06
CA ASN A 531 4.25 -29.07 9.64
C ASN A 531 5.36 -28.90 10.70
N LEU A 532 6.27 -27.94 10.48
CA LEU A 532 7.32 -27.55 11.42
C LEU A 532 6.83 -26.30 12.16
N GLU A 533 6.55 -26.44 13.44
CA GLU A 533 6.09 -25.34 14.30
C GLU A 533 7.28 -24.49 14.74
N ILE A 534 7.23 -23.20 14.43
CA ILE A 534 8.28 -22.24 14.72
C ILE A 534 7.85 -21.19 15.76
N GLY A 535 6.72 -21.43 16.43
CA GLY A 535 6.22 -20.59 17.53
C GLY A 535 5.90 -19.17 17.08
N ASN A 536 6.47 -18.17 17.76
CA ASN A 536 6.38 -16.76 17.43
C ASN A 536 7.62 -16.28 16.65
N ALA A 537 8.19 -17.11 15.76
CA ALA A 537 9.48 -16.84 15.13
C ALA A 537 9.50 -15.49 14.38
N VAL A 538 8.39 -15.07 13.76
CA VAL A 538 8.30 -13.76 13.11
C VAL A 538 8.56 -12.63 14.11
N ASN A 539 8.07 -12.72 15.34
CA ASN A 539 8.29 -11.72 16.39
C ASN A 539 9.67 -11.85 17.03
N ASP A 540 10.17 -13.07 17.22
CA ASP A 540 11.39 -13.36 17.97
C ASP A 540 12.66 -13.13 17.16
N ILE A 541 12.70 -13.57 15.91
CA ILE A 541 13.87 -13.47 15.02
C ILE A 541 13.63 -12.56 13.80
N GLY A 542 12.43 -12.03 13.66
CA GLY A 542 12.00 -11.21 12.53
C GLY A 542 11.91 -11.98 11.21
N LEU A 543 11.32 -11.36 10.19
CA LEU A 543 11.18 -12.02 8.88
C LEU A 543 12.52 -12.36 8.22
N THR A 544 13.58 -11.61 8.49
CA THR A 544 14.92 -11.93 7.98
C THR A 544 15.44 -13.23 8.56
N GLY A 545 15.23 -13.44 9.86
CA GLY A 545 15.59 -14.69 10.52
C GLY A 545 14.72 -15.87 10.06
N VAL A 546 13.44 -15.62 9.79
CA VAL A 546 12.55 -16.66 9.21
C VAL A 546 12.96 -17.00 7.77
N ASP A 547 13.37 -16.00 6.94
CA ASP A 547 13.88 -16.26 5.58
C ASP A 547 15.19 -17.09 5.62
N GLU A 548 16.07 -16.77 6.56
CA GLU A 548 17.28 -17.57 6.81
C GLU A 548 16.93 -18.99 7.23
N LEU A 549 15.96 -19.16 8.14
CA LEU A 549 15.48 -20.49 8.57
C LEU A 549 14.89 -21.29 7.40
N VAL A 550 14.08 -20.65 6.55
CA VAL A 550 13.56 -21.27 5.32
C VAL A 550 14.69 -21.68 4.38
N GLY A 551 15.73 -20.86 4.27
CA GLY A 551 16.95 -21.17 3.51
C GLY A 551 17.65 -22.40 4.05
N ILE A 552 17.83 -22.49 5.37
CA ILE A 552 18.44 -23.62 6.08
C ILE A 552 17.62 -24.90 5.87
N VAL A 553 16.30 -24.87 6.08
CA VAL A 553 15.43 -26.03 5.85
C VAL A 553 15.54 -26.55 4.41
N ARG A 554 15.67 -25.66 3.42
CA ARG A 554 15.91 -26.06 2.02
C ARG A 554 17.29 -26.70 1.82
N GLU A 555 18.31 -26.21 2.50
CA GLU A 555 19.65 -26.82 2.47
C GLU A 555 19.65 -28.18 3.17
N ASP A 556 18.93 -28.33 4.29
CA ASP A 556 18.79 -29.60 5.00
C ASP A 556 18.02 -30.64 4.17
N ILE A 557 16.99 -30.25 3.41
CA ILE A 557 16.35 -31.14 2.40
C ILE A 557 17.36 -31.59 1.33
N ALA A 558 18.28 -30.73 0.92
CA ALA A 558 19.30 -31.08 -0.06
C ALA A 558 20.40 -31.99 0.54
N TRP A 559 20.70 -31.82 1.84
CA TRP A 559 21.66 -32.64 2.59
C TRP A 559 21.09 -34.01 2.97
N MET A 560 19.82 -34.07 3.36
CA MET A 560 19.05 -35.28 3.62
C MET A 560 17.99 -35.48 2.54
N PRO A 561 18.39 -35.92 1.32
CA PRO A 561 17.46 -35.94 0.20
C PRO A 561 16.34 -36.96 0.42
N PRO A 562 15.09 -36.62 0.02
CA PRO A 562 13.98 -37.54 0.09
C PRO A 562 14.21 -38.77 -0.81
N PRO A 563 13.48 -39.85 -0.66
CA PRO A 563 13.55 -41.01 -1.52
C PRO A 563 13.36 -40.67 -3.02
N PRO A 564 13.93 -41.46 -3.93
CA PRO A 564 13.79 -41.20 -5.36
C PRO A 564 12.33 -41.14 -5.82
N GLY A 565 11.99 -40.10 -6.60
CA GLY A 565 10.62 -39.85 -7.06
C GLY A 565 9.77 -38.99 -6.13
N VAL A 566 10.32 -38.59 -4.97
CA VAL A 566 9.66 -37.72 -4.00
C VAL A 566 10.12 -36.26 -4.19
N PHE A 567 9.18 -35.33 -4.20
CA PHE A 567 9.43 -33.91 -4.30
C PHE A 567 8.92 -33.18 -3.07
N VAL A 568 9.77 -32.37 -2.47
CA VAL A 568 9.44 -31.59 -1.26
C VAL A 568 9.36 -30.11 -1.63
N THR A 569 8.28 -29.45 -1.23
CA THR A 569 8.07 -28.01 -1.40
C THR A 569 7.86 -27.36 -0.05
N VAL A 570 8.72 -26.41 0.31
CA VAL A 570 8.57 -25.60 1.52
C VAL A 570 7.66 -24.43 1.22
N THR A 571 6.55 -24.30 1.95
CA THR A 571 5.52 -23.27 1.78
C THR A 571 4.93 -22.85 3.14
N GLY A 572 3.92 -22.03 3.14
CA GLY A 572 3.24 -21.52 4.34
C GLY A 572 3.18 -20.00 4.37
N ASN A 573 2.35 -19.46 5.27
CA ASN A 573 2.18 -18.00 5.39
C ASN A 573 3.51 -17.28 5.63
N SER A 574 4.32 -17.78 6.57
CA SER A 574 5.62 -17.19 6.91
C SER A 574 6.58 -17.17 5.71
N VAL A 575 6.59 -18.22 4.87
CA VAL A 575 7.42 -18.31 3.65
C VAL A 575 6.97 -17.29 2.61
N VAL A 576 5.67 -17.12 2.45
CA VAL A 576 5.10 -16.14 1.51
C VAL A 576 5.46 -14.74 1.95
N PHE A 577 5.25 -14.39 3.22
CA PHE A 577 5.55 -13.06 3.75
C PHE A 577 7.04 -12.71 3.68
N THR A 578 7.95 -13.60 4.03
CA THR A 578 9.40 -13.34 3.93
C THR A 578 9.83 -13.07 2.50
N THR A 579 9.32 -13.85 1.54
CA THR A 579 9.62 -13.66 0.12
C THR A 579 9.10 -12.32 -0.40
N VAL A 580 7.89 -11.92 0.03
CA VAL A 580 7.29 -10.62 -0.35
C VAL A 580 8.10 -9.46 0.16
N ILE A 581 8.45 -9.48 1.44
CA ILE A 581 9.22 -8.39 2.07
C ILE A 581 10.62 -8.28 1.45
N GLY A 582 11.29 -9.40 1.20
CA GLY A 582 12.57 -9.42 0.46
C GLY A 582 12.45 -8.81 -0.94
N SER A 583 11.36 -9.15 -1.65
CA SER A 583 11.07 -8.60 -2.97
C SER A 583 10.78 -7.09 -2.95
N LEU A 584 10.11 -6.58 -1.90
CA LEU A 584 9.85 -5.16 -1.72
C LEU A 584 11.12 -4.36 -1.53
N THR A 585 12.05 -4.89 -0.74
CA THR A 585 13.33 -4.22 -0.45
C THR A 585 14.17 -4.06 -1.71
N SER A 586 14.34 -5.13 -2.48
CA SER A 586 15.08 -5.10 -3.74
C SER A 586 14.35 -4.31 -4.83
N GLY A 587 13.02 -4.39 -4.88
CA GLY A 587 12.17 -3.71 -5.86
C GLY A 587 12.14 -2.18 -5.70
N ARG A 588 12.26 -1.64 -4.48
CA ARG A 588 12.25 -0.19 -4.21
C ARG A 588 13.26 0.59 -5.03
N VAL A 589 14.51 0.13 -5.04
CA VAL A 589 15.59 0.78 -5.79
C VAL A 589 15.31 0.69 -7.30
N ALA A 590 14.86 -0.47 -7.77
CA ALA A 590 14.52 -0.68 -9.17
C ALA A 590 13.37 0.23 -9.63
N MET A 591 12.29 0.35 -8.85
CA MET A 591 11.17 1.26 -9.11
C MET A 591 11.63 2.72 -9.21
N THR A 592 12.47 3.17 -8.28
CA THR A 592 12.99 4.54 -8.26
C THR A 592 13.89 4.81 -9.47
N LEU A 593 14.84 3.91 -9.77
CA LEU A 593 15.74 4.07 -10.93
C LEU A 593 14.97 4.06 -12.25
N LEU A 594 14.00 3.15 -12.41
CA LEU A 594 13.16 3.13 -13.60
C LEU A 594 12.34 4.42 -13.71
N GLY A 595 11.78 4.93 -12.60
CA GLY A 595 11.07 6.21 -12.55
C GLY A 595 11.95 7.36 -13.05
N ILE A 596 13.20 7.44 -12.61
CA ILE A 596 14.18 8.43 -13.08
C ILE A 596 14.37 8.31 -14.60
N VAL A 597 14.61 7.10 -15.10
CA VAL A 597 14.83 6.85 -16.53
C VAL A 597 13.59 7.19 -17.36
N MET A 598 12.41 6.83 -16.90
CA MET A 598 11.15 7.09 -17.60
C MET A 598 10.79 8.58 -17.63
N VAL A 599 10.91 9.28 -16.52
CA VAL A 599 10.67 10.72 -16.43
C VAL A 599 11.69 11.46 -17.29
N PHE A 600 12.98 11.12 -17.22
CA PHE A 600 14.03 11.69 -18.06
C PHE A 600 13.76 11.45 -19.55
N GLY A 601 13.48 10.19 -19.91
CA GLY A 601 13.17 9.79 -21.29
C GLY A 601 11.92 10.51 -21.83
N GLY A 602 10.86 10.58 -21.04
CA GLY A 602 9.62 11.31 -21.39
C GLY A 602 9.87 12.78 -21.65
N LEU A 603 10.59 13.46 -20.75
CA LEU A 603 10.99 14.86 -20.92
C LEU A 603 11.89 15.06 -22.14
N LEU A 604 12.82 14.13 -22.40
CA LEU A 604 13.70 14.19 -23.55
C LEU A 604 12.93 14.05 -24.86
N VAL A 605 11.97 13.18 -24.93
CA VAL A 605 11.11 12.97 -26.10
C VAL A 605 10.24 14.21 -26.37
N ILE A 606 9.63 14.77 -25.31
CA ILE A 606 8.72 15.92 -25.39
C ILE A 606 9.50 17.19 -25.79
N TYR A 607 10.58 17.51 -25.07
CA TYR A 607 11.31 18.78 -25.26
C TYR A 607 12.43 18.69 -26.29
N ARG A 608 12.92 17.49 -26.61
CA ARG A 608 14.06 17.26 -27.51
C ARG A 608 15.30 18.10 -27.14
N ASP A 609 15.44 18.41 -25.86
CA ASP A 609 16.53 19.18 -25.26
C ASP A 609 16.95 18.52 -23.95
N TRP A 610 18.21 18.10 -23.89
CA TRP A 610 18.73 17.37 -22.75
C TRP A 610 18.79 18.24 -21.46
N VAL A 611 19.00 19.57 -21.57
CA VAL A 611 18.99 20.46 -20.40
C VAL A 611 17.61 20.55 -19.79
N LYS A 612 16.56 20.68 -20.66
CA LYS A 612 15.16 20.67 -20.24
C LYS A 612 14.74 19.35 -19.61
N ALA A 613 15.31 18.23 -20.07
CA ALA A 613 15.02 16.91 -19.51
C ALA A 613 15.78 16.66 -18.21
N PHE A 614 17.06 17.00 -18.15
CA PHE A 614 17.93 16.69 -17.03
C PHE A 614 17.67 17.53 -15.78
N THR A 615 17.38 18.82 -15.95
CA THR A 615 17.28 19.75 -14.80
C THR A 615 16.15 19.40 -13.82
N PRO A 616 14.91 19.09 -14.24
CA PRO A 616 13.87 18.65 -13.31
C PRO A 616 14.23 17.32 -12.62
N VAL A 617 14.79 16.38 -13.38
CA VAL A 617 15.09 15.03 -12.88
C VAL A 617 16.19 15.05 -11.83
N ILE A 618 17.30 15.77 -12.06
CA ILE A 618 18.38 15.86 -11.07
C ILE A 618 17.92 16.55 -9.78
N THR A 619 17.03 17.53 -9.89
CA THR A 619 16.44 18.20 -8.71
C THR A 619 15.61 17.21 -7.89
N MET A 620 14.78 16.40 -8.54
CA MET A 620 13.97 15.40 -7.87
C MET A 620 14.78 14.22 -7.33
N PHE A 621 15.86 13.83 -8.00
CA PHE A 621 16.81 12.85 -7.48
C PHE A 621 17.40 13.29 -6.13
N MET A 622 17.73 14.59 -5.99
CA MET A 622 18.20 15.12 -4.70
C MET A 622 17.12 15.01 -3.61
N VAL A 623 15.86 15.23 -3.96
CA VAL A 623 14.73 15.07 -3.01
C VAL A 623 14.57 13.62 -2.58
N VAL A 624 14.72 12.65 -3.49
CA VAL A 624 14.69 11.22 -3.16
C VAL A 624 15.77 10.88 -2.12
N GLY A 625 16.99 11.37 -2.30
CA GLY A 625 18.04 11.17 -1.31
C GLY A 625 17.73 11.81 0.04
N TRP A 626 17.18 13.04 0.04
CA TRP A 626 16.77 13.71 1.30
C TRP A 626 15.65 12.97 2.02
N SER A 627 14.69 12.38 1.28
CA SER A 627 13.57 11.65 1.88
C SER A 627 14.04 10.39 2.65
N GLY A 628 15.09 9.69 2.17
CA GLY A 628 15.71 8.59 2.90
C GLY A 628 16.29 9.06 4.26
N GLY A 629 16.96 10.21 4.26
CA GLY A 629 17.40 10.83 5.52
C GLY A 629 16.25 11.17 6.46
N VAL A 630 15.17 11.74 5.93
CA VAL A 630 13.97 12.05 6.72
C VAL A 630 13.38 10.79 7.35
N MET A 631 13.24 9.70 6.61
CA MET A 631 12.74 8.42 7.14
C MET A 631 13.57 7.93 8.32
N TYR A 632 14.89 7.89 8.17
CA TYR A 632 15.79 7.44 9.22
C TYR A 632 15.67 8.29 10.49
N PHE A 633 15.78 9.63 10.36
CA PHE A 633 15.73 10.53 11.52
C PHE A 633 14.34 10.63 12.17
N SER A 634 13.27 10.29 11.44
CA SER A 634 11.91 10.21 11.99
C SER A 634 11.61 8.87 12.65
N GLY A 635 12.53 7.89 12.59
CA GLY A 635 12.31 6.55 13.11
C GLY A 635 11.21 5.77 12.37
N LEU A 636 10.94 6.15 11.11
CA LEU A 636 9.91 5.50 10.30
C LEU A 636 10.53 4.34 9.53
N GLU A 637 9.79 3.24 9.45
CA GLU A 637 10.20 2.00 8.82
C GLU A 637 9.68 1.88 7.38
N TYR A 638 10.37 1.08 6.56
CA TYR A 638 9.87 0.74 5.24
C TYR A 638 8.70 -0.25 5.34
N THR A 639 7.62 0.13 4.70
CA THR A 639 6.41 -0.68 4.48
C THR A 639 6.20 -0.86 2.97
N PRO A 640 5.29 -1.74 2.52
CA PRO A 640 4.92 -1.83 1.10
C PRO A 640 4.55 -0.49 0.48
N MET A 641 3.88 0.40 1.25
CA MET A 641 3.52 1.74 0.77
C MET A 641 4.71 2.68 0.70
N THR A 642 5.51 2.76 1.76
CA THR A 642 6.66 3.69 1.79
C THR A 642 7.76 3.28 0.81
N ALA A 643 7.82 2.02 0.37
CA ALA A 643 8.69 1.58 -0.72
C ALA A 643 8.37 2.26 -2.06
N THR A 644 7.15 2.76 -2.25
CA THR A 644 6.74 3.48 -3.48
C THR A 644 7.14 4.96 -3.52
N LEU A 645 7.65 5.51 -2.40
CA LEU A 645 7.93 6.94 -2.24
C LEU A 645 8.82 7.53 -3.32
N GLY A 646 9.88 6.81 -3.72
CA GLY A 646 10.79 7.28 -4.76
C GLY A 646 10.08 7.60 -6.09
N ALA A 647 9.22 6.70 -6.53
CA ALA A 647 8.42 6.87 -7.74
C ALA A 647 7.39 8.01 -7.59
N LEU A 648 6.76 8.13 -6.43
CA LEU A 648 5.79 9.17 -6.13
C LEU A 648 6.45 10.56 -6.09
N ILE A 649 7.61 10.70 -5.45
CA ILE A 649 8.39 11.96 -5.42
C ILE A 649 8.78 12.38 -6.84
N LEU A 650 9.24 11.43 -7.66
CA LEU A 650 9.59 11.70 -9.06
C LEU A 650 8.37 12.17 -9.87
N GLY A 651 7.22 11.54 -9.68
CA GLY A 651 5.99 11.94 -10.35
C GLY A 651 5.52 13.32 -9.91
N VAL A 652 5.17 13.47 -8.64
CA VAL A 652 4.55 14.70 -8.09
C VAL A 652 5.53 15.89 -8.06
N GLY A 653 6.75 15.63 -7.60
CA GLY A 653 7.76 16.70 -7.46
C GLY A 653 8.22 17.27 -8.79
N SER A 654 8.25 16.46 -9.87
CA SER A 654 8.67 16.92 -11.19
C SER A 654 7.74 17.99 -11.76
N GLU A 655 6.44 17.99 -11.40
CA GLU A 655 5.47 18.97 -11.84
C GLU A 655 5.90 20.40 -11.47
N TYR A 656 6.34 20.64 -10.23
CA TYR A 656 6.78 21.96 -9.77
C TYR A 656 8.02 22.45 -10.53
N ALA A 657 8.96 21.55 -10.78
CA ALA A 657 10.17 21.86 -11.53
C ALA A 657 9.88 22.13 -13.02
N ILE A 658 8.96 21.38 -13.62
CA ILE A 658 8.53 21.57 -15.01
C ILE A 658 7.82 22.93 -15.19
N LEU A 659 6.88 23.26 -14.32
CA LEU A 659 6.17 24.55 -14.39
C LEU A 659 7.13 25.73 -14.23
N MET A 660 8.11 25.62 -13.33
CA MET A 660 9.17 26.64 -13.17
C MET A 660 10.02 26.75 -14.43
N MET A 661 10.39 25.62 -15.05
CA MET A 661 11.16 25.56 -16.28
C MET A 661 10.42 26.21 -17.45
N GLU A 662 9.16 25.86 -17.66
CA GLU A 662 8.33 26.43 -18.75
C GLU A 662 8.25 27.94 -18.62
N ARG A 663 8.02 28.45 -17.41
CA ARG A 663 7.96 29.90 -17.18
C ARG A 663 9.31 30.58 -17.41
N TYR A 664 10.42 29.92 -17.02
CA TYR A 664 11.76 30.42 -17.28
C TYR A 664 12.00 30.61 -18.78
N TYR A 665 11.65 29.64 -19.62
CA TYR A 665 11.84 29.75 -21.05
C TYR A 665 10.90 30.78 -21.69
N GLU A 666 9.65 30.91 -21.22
CA GLU A 666 8.72 31.93 -21.63
C GLU A 666 9.30 33.35 -21.41
N GLU A 667 9.90 33.59 -20.23
CA GLU A 667 10.51 34.90 -19.93
C GLU A 667 11.83 35.10 -20.71
N LYS A 668 12.60 34.03 -20.97
CA LYS A 668 13.79 34.10 -21.82
C LYS A 668 13.46 34.40 -23.27
N GLU A 669 12.37 33.85 -23.81
CA GLU A 669 11.87 34.16 -25.17
C GLU A 669 11.43 35.64 -25.32
N LYS A 670 11.03 36.27 -24.22
CA LYS A 670 10.74 37.73 -24.19
C LYS A 670 12.02 38.59 -24.19
N GLY A 671 13.21 38.00 -24.21
CA GLY A 671 14.51 38.65 -24.32
C GLY A 671 15.20 38.95 -23.00
N LEU A 672 14.73 38.39 -21.86
CA LEU A 672 15.40 38.53 -20.57
C LEU A 672 16.67 37.71 -20.51
N ALA A 673 17.70 38.23 -19.80
CA ALA A 673 18.91 37.45 -19.49
C ALA A 673 18.57 36.25 -18.60
N PRO A 674 19.33 35.12 -18.64
CA PRO A 674 19.00 33.93 -17.92
C PRO A 674 18.74 34.11 -16.41
N VAL A 675 19.53 34.97 -15.75
CA VAL A 675 19.36 35.29 -14.32
C VAL A 675 18.07 36.04 -14.05
N ASP A 676 17.76 37.04 -14.89
CA ASP A 676 16.55 37.86 -14.74
C ASP A 676 15.30 37.07 -15.14
N ALA A 677 15.40 36.24 -16.19
CA ALA A 677 14.33 35.35 -16.60
C ALA A 677 13.96 34.35 -15.47
N MET A 678 14.94 33.78 -14.77
CA MET A 678 14.70 32.86 -13.64
C MET A 678 14.10 33.61 -12.44
N ARG A 679 14.55 34.81 -12.13
CA ARG A 679 14.00 35.64 -11.06
C ARG A 679 12.52 35.96 -11.31
N GLU A 680 12.21 36.37 -12.52
CA GLU A 680 10.84 36.70 -12.94
C GLU A 680 9.94 35.45 -12.94
N ALA A 681 10.47 34.32 -13.44
CA ALA A 681 9.79 33.04 -13.41
C ALA A 681 9.46 32.58 -11.96
N SER A 682 10.46 32.58 -11.08
CA SER A 682 10.27 32.19 -9.68
C SER A 682 9.24 33.04 -8.96
N THR A 683 9.19 34.34 -9.25
CA THR A 683 8.24 35.26 -8.63
C THR A 683 6.82 35.06 -9.15
N LYS A 684 6.64 34.96 -10.49
CA LYS A 684 5.31 34.83 -11.10
C LYS A 684 4.68 33.47 -10.89
N ILE A 685 5.42 32.40 -11.22
CA ILE A 685 4.88 31.05 -11.11
C ILE A 685 4.85 30.55 -9.64
N GLY A 686 5.70 31.12 -8.77
CA GLY A 686 5.71 30.77 -7.36
C GLY A 686 4.40 31.05 -6.65
N LYS A 687 3.67 32.08 -7.10
CA LYS A 687 2.30 32.37 -6.62
C LYS A 687 1.28 31.27 -6.97
N ALA A 688 1.56 30.44 -7.95
CA ALA A 688 0.72 29.30 -8.31
C ALA A 688 1.25 27.99 -7.71
N ILE A 689 2.58 27.79 -7.71
CA ILE A 689 3.21 26.55 -7.23
C ILE A 689 3.07 26.40 -5.70
N ILE A 690 3.24 27.47 -4.91
CA ILE A 690 3.12 27.37 -3.44
C ILE A 690 1.71 26.97 -3.02
N PRO A 691 0.65 27.62 -3.51
CA PRO A 691 -0.71 27.15 -3.25
C PRO A 691 -0.96 25.70 -3.66
N SER A 692 -0.54 25.32 -4.87
CA SER A 692 -0.65 23.96 -5.39
C SER A 692 0.06 22.95 -4.48
N GLY A 693 1.32 23.20 -4.15
CA GLY A 693 2.06 22.31 -3.24
C GLY A 693 1.46 22.22 -1.82
N LEU A 694 0.92 23.32 -1.30
CA LEU A 694 0.22 23.30 -0.01
C LEU A 694 -1.08 22.47 -0.10
N THR A 695 -1.86 22.60 -1.17
CA THR A 695 -3.05 21.76 -1.37
C THR A 695 -2.70 20.28 -1.44
N THR A 696 -1.63 19.92 -2.14
CA THR A 696 -1.11 18.55 -2.19
C THR A 696 -0.67 18.06 -0.82
N MET A 697 0.10 18.86 -0.07
CA MET A 697 0.53 18.52 1.30
C MET A 697 -0.66 18.28 2.24
N PHE A 698 -1.67 19.14 2.21
CA PHE A 698 -2.85 18.98 3.07
C PHE A 698 -3.75 17.83 2.60
N GLY A 699 -3.82 17.54 1.30
CA GLY A 699 -4.47 16.35 0.78
C GLY A 699 -3.83 15.08 1.35
N PHE A 700 -2.50 15.00 1.32
CA PHE A 700 -1.75 13.86 1.86
C PHE A 700 -1.77 13.82 3.40
N SER A 701 -1.86 14.96 4.08
CA SER A 701 -1.92 14.99 5.54
C SER A 701 -3.18 14.33 6.12
N ALA A 702 -4.24 14.18 5.32
CA ALA A 702 -5.39 13.40 5.71
C ALA A 702 -5.05 11.93 5.99
N LEU A 703 -4.04 11.38 5.31
CA LEU A 703 -3.58 10.00 5.55
C LEU A 703 -2.99 9.81 6.94
N ILE A 704 -2.43 10.87 7.55
CA ILE A 704 -1.85 10.83 8.91
C ILE A 704 -2.93 10.50 9.94
N ALA A 705 -4.19 10.85 9.66
CA ALA A 705 -5.33 10.54 10.52
C ALA A 705 -5.87 9.11 10.32
N SER A 706 -5.25 8.30 9.48
CA SER A 706 -5.64 6.90 9.30
C SER A 706 -5.37 6.09 10.56
N PRO A 707 -6.29 5.22 10.99
CA PRO A 707 -6.04 4.26 12.07
C PRO A 707 -5.01 3.20 11.67
N PHE A 708 -4.82 2.95 10.37
CA PHE A 708 -3.79 2.04 9.85
C PHE A 708 -2.42 2.70 9.88
N SER A 709 -1.49 2.14 10.66
CA SER A 709 -0.14 2.69 10.83
C SER A 709 0.64 2.76 9.51
N MET A 710 0.48 1.78 8.62
CA MET A 710 1.09 1.77 7.29
C MET A 710 0.66 2.99 6.45
N THR A 711 -0.62 3.33 6.48
CA THR A 711 -1.20 4.49 5.77
C THR A 711 -0.79 5.80 6.43
N SER A 712 -0.81 5.87 7.76
CA SER A 712 -0.45 7.06 8.54
C SER A 712 1.04 7.42 8.34
N ASN A 713 1.94 6.45 8.46
CA ASN A 713 3.38 6.62 8.22
C ASN A 713 3.66 7.07 6.78
N PHE A 714 2.99 6.47 5.81
CA PHE A 714 3.09 6.89 4.41
C PHE A 714 2.61 8.34 4.22
N GLY A 715 1.51 8.73 4.85
CA GLY A 715 1.01 10.11 4.85
C GLY A 715 2.05 11.09 5.39
N MET A 716 2.68 10.77 6.52
CA MET A 716 3.70 11.61 7.15
C MET A 716 4.90 11.82 6.21
N VAL A 717 5.45 10.73 5.66
CA VAL A 717 6.63 10.80 4.79
C VAL A 717 6.32 11.50 3.46
N THR A 718 5.13 11.29 2.90
CA THR A 718 4.74 11.96 1.66
C THR A 718 4.55 13.46 1.84
N VAL A 719 3.96 13.92 2.94
CA VAL A 719 3.86 15.34 3.26
C VAL A 719 5.24 15.98 3.36
N MET A 720 6.17 15.34 4.09
CA MET A 720 7.55 15.80 4.21
C MET A 720 8.26 15.82 2.84
N SER A 721 8.06 14.80 2.03
CA SER A 721 8.67 14.69 0.70
C SER A 721 8.17 15.75 -0.27
N VAL A 722 6.88 16.08 -0.24
CA VAL A 722 6.31 17.19 -1.05
C VAL A 722 6.84 18.54 -0.58
N ALA A 723 6.99 18.73 0.74
CA ALA A 723 7.63 19.94 1.29
C ALA A 723 9.08 20.07 0.80
N LEU A 724 9.85 18.98 0.81
CA LEU A 724 11.22 18.95 0.28
C LEU A 724 11.25 19.18 -1.25
N ALA A 725 10.27 18.67 -2.00
CA ALA A 725 10.16 18.92 -3.45
C ALA A 725 9.88 20.40 -3.77
N LEU A 726 8.99 21.04 -2.99
CA LEU A 726 8.78 22.49 -3.08
C LEU A 726 10.04 23.26 -2.74
N PHE A 727 10.71 22.90 -1.66
CA PHE A 727 11.97 23.52 -1.27
C PHE A 727 13.02 23.39 -2.38
N ALA A 728 13.16 22.19 -2.97
CA ALA A 728 14.08 21.94 -4.07
C ALA A 728 13.73 22.77 -5.32
N ALA A 729 12.45 22.91 -5.65
CA ALA A 729 11.99 23.69 -6.80
C ALA A 729 12.31 25.20 -6.70
N PHE A 730 12.36 25.77 -5.48
CA PHE A 730 12.69 27.19 -5.29
C PHE A 730 14.16 27.44 -4.93
N ILE A 731 14.89 26.48 -4.38
CA ILE A 731 16.26 26.69 -3.90
C ILE A 731 17.29 25.99 -4.80
N VAL A 732 17.03 24.75 -5.21
CA VAL A 732 18.01 23.94 -5.96
C VAL A 732 17.80 24.08 -7.47
N PHE A 733 16.55 24.05 -7.93
CA PHE A 733 16.23 24.12 -9.36
C PHE A 733 16.73 25.40 -10.04
N PRO A 734 16.54 26.64 -9.48
CA PRO A 734 16.97 27.87 -10.14
C PRO A 734 18.48 27.91 -10.46
N PRO A 735 19.41 27.67 -9.53
CA PRO A 735 20.83 27.69 -9.84
C PRO A 735 21.24 26.56 -10.80
N VAL A 736 20.66 25.37 -10.72
CA VAL A 736 20.95 24.25 -11.64
C VAL A 736 20.55 24.64 -13.07
N MET A 737 19.33 25.18 -13.22
CA MET A 737 18.78 25.56 -14.52
C MET A 737 19.61 26.66 -15.19
N VAL A 738 19.91 27.73 -14.47
CA VAL A 738 20.69 28.86 -15.00
C VAL A 738 22.10 28.43 -15.39
N LEU A 739 22.76 27.59 -14.58
CA LEU A 739 24.10 27.08 -14.88
C LEU A 739 24.11 26.21 -16.14
N LEU A 740 23.22 25.22 -16.24
CA LEU A 740 23.19 24.29 -17.36
C LEU A 740 22.80 24.99 -18.67
N ASP A 741 21.82 25.90 -18.59
CA ASP A 741 21.36 26.64 -19.76
C ASP A 741 22.43 27.59 -20.28
N THR A 742 23.13 28.33 -19.39
CA THR A 742 24.26 29.20 -19.76
C THR A 742 25.43 28.40 -20.33
N TRP A 743 25.74 27.24 -19.73
CA TRP A 743 26.78 26.35 -20.26
C TRP A 743 26.45 25.83 -21.66
N ARG A 744 25.21 25.45 -21.90
CA ARG A 744 24.70 25.04 -23.23
C ARG A 744 24.83 26.14 -24.26
N ASP A 745 24.41 27.37 -23.92
CA ASP A 745 24.44 28.50 -24.84
C ASP A 745 25.87 28.88 -25.17
N ASN A 746 26.80 28.81 -24.21
CA ASN A 746 28.23 29.00 -24.45
C ASN A 746 28.84 27.94 -25.37
N MET A 747 28.39 26.69 -25.26
CA MET A 747 28.84 25.62 -26.17
C MET A 747 28.32 25.80 -27.58
N LYS A 748 27.07 26.22 -27.74
CA LYS A 748 26.49 26.55 -29.07
C LYS A 748 27.24 27.73 -29.75
N SER A 749 27.57 28.75 -28.99
CA SER A 749 28.32 29.91 -29.51
C SER A 749 29.73 29.55 -29.96
N LYS A 750 30.48 28.73 -29.17
CA LYS A 750 31.80 28.22 -29.55
C LYS A 750 31.76 27.35 -30.82
N ASN A 751 30.74 26.50 -30.95
CA ASN A 751 30.59 25.64 -32.12
C ASN A 751 30.28 26.47 -33.41
N ILE A 752 29.50 27.53 -33.30
CA ILE A 752 29.22 28.45 -34.41
C ILE A 752 30.50 29.24 -34.79
N SER A 753 31.26 29.74 -33.80
CA SER A 753 32.52 30.42 -34.01
C SER A 753 33.55 29.51 -34.69
N ASN A 754 33.65 28.24 -34.23
CA ASN A 754 34.54 27.26 -34.85
C ASN A 754 34.13 26.83 -36.27
N ARG A 755 32.83 26.83 -36.61
CA ARG A 755 32.35 26.59 -37.96
C ARG A 755 32.69 27.77 -38.88
N HIS A 756 32.53 29.02 -38.44
CA HIS A 756 32.94 30.19 -39.20
C HIS A 756 34.46 30.29 -39.40
N ALA A 757 35.24 29.88 -38.37
CA ALA A 757 36.67 29.83 -38.51
C ALA A 757 37.16 28.73 -39.49
N LYS A 758 36.45 27.61 -39.61
CA LYS A 758 36.74 26.54 -40.59
C LYS A 758 36.31 26.93 -42.01
N THR A 759 35.15 27.60 -42.20
CA THR A 759 34.70 28.09 -43.48
C THR A 759 35.56 29.26 -43.98
N GLY A 760 36.05 30.15 -43.11
CA GLY A 760 36.97 31.24 -43.48
C GLY A 760 38.35 30.74 -43.91
N LYS A 761 38.85 29.59 -43.42
CA LYS A 761 40.13 28.97 -43.89
C LYS A 761 40.00 28.30 -45.25
N HIS A 762 38.79 27.91 -45.69
CA HIS A 762 38.59 27.35 -47.03
C HIS A 762 38.46 28.42 -48.14
N VAL A 763 38.17 29.68 -47.80
CA VAL A 763 38.07 30.79 -48.78
C VAL A 763 39.44 31.42 -49.06
N HIS A 764 40.46 31.27 -48.17
CA HIS A 764 41.80 31.79 -48.41
C HIS A 764 42.76 30.78 -49.11
N SER A 765 42.30 29.55 -49.42
CA SER A 765 43.16 28.57 -50.13
C SER A 765 42.77 28.37 -51.60
N ILE A 766 41.90 29.22 -52.18
CA ILE A 766 41.49 29.19 -53.61
C ILE A 766 41.91 30.49 -54.34
N GLY A 767 42.82 31.26 -53.76
CA GLY A 767 43.30 32.50 -54.35
C GLY A 767 44.83 32.65 -54.38
N ASP A 768 45.55 31.54 -54.72
CA ASP A 768 46.93 31.63 -55.16
C ASP A 768 47.17 30.65 -56.33
#